data_cd5152de22428b9105d874d2b1a9530a
#
_entry.id   cd5152de22428b9105d874d2b1a9530a
#
_cell.length_a   1.000
_cell.length_b   1.000
_cell.length_c   1.000
_cell.angle_alpha   90.00
_cell.angle_beta   90.00
_cell.angle_gamma   90.00
#
_symmetry.space_group_name_H-M   'P 1'
#
loop_
_entity.id
_entity.type
_entity.pdbx_description
1 polymer ?
#
loop_
_entity_poly.entity_id
_entity_poly.type
_entity_poly.pdbx_seq_one_letter_code
_entity_poly.pdbx_strand_id
1 'polypeptide(L)'
;MRTHQRYITLTVLCILALQLHAQITLTGVVRLQRTGQPLSGVMVNLKQEGSKRILKFTRTQADGSYKLQTTTPLAGNELQFSLMGYATEILSLSEGQTQYDMMMTEKTTELREVIVKAPSIHQRGDTLAYNVASFADINDKSLADVLKKMPGIEVSESGEIKHNGKPLNKFYIEGRDMLGGRYNLATTNIHQADVASVEVLQNHQPIKALEDMSFSESPAINIRLKEAAKSRLVGTIKTGGGISPNVWESEATLMRFAKKTQLLNTLKSNNIGTDVTRDNMVLIDDIGSSFLSRNYTLKNHINVIPDRLMDISENRVRKNQTHTISMNNLWGVGKNTDLSTQLLYSHDRLVSASCSQTSYFLNDSTILTNENQKAKTRQNKLSASIALNTNTSKLYFTNTLSTDLQWNDTDIDMEGTYPNRQTARQPSYKVHDKFELLRRTGKQVFTFNSYNAYMSNPHTLLVQRPDGTQQQNVRSQAFFSNSSTSLGYYLKPFMVSMKLGLVVLSRSMRSTADGIPDSLGLVHNHVGMTYLRTYVSPKAEFKSGGWQVRLALPVSYTPYFFKDKLVQASNNYHKVIVSPSVYLQYQFSSKFKMSLSGSISQNEIREQNFYNGLILSDFRNLNTGFVNYDSEHGKSLSLSFDYKRPLNTLFANAYITRSWNESTLTASRRFVDAYILNSYLARETHSNTWMTGARVSKGLNLLRGMISVSTDYMSFNGALVQNNNLSHYQSNLWSVTTKVNIHPLKWLGMNYEITYSNESMTLKDIDIRSSSNHLSQRFSCNLNITKAWLLKLSGEHYSNQLSDNTHKQLLLADFSTSYAFAHGVELSLNVRNLFNQKTYAYTSYTDLMQIRQEYELRPRNIWASVFFHF
;
A
#
# COMPACT_ATOMS: atom_id res chain seq x y z
N MET A 1 78.89 46.63 -43.92
CA MET A 1 77.77 45.80 -43.56
C MET A 1 77.64 44.43 -44.30
N ARG A 2 78.59 44.02 -45.10
CA ARG A 2 78.50 42.70 -45.83
C ARG A 2 79.35 41.58 -45.24
N THR A 3 80.18 41.86 -44.21
CA THR A 3 81.10 40.90 -43.56
C THR A 3 80.47 40.24 -42.31
N HIS A 4 79.56 40.93 -41.55
CA HIS A 4 78.90 40.42 -40.40
C HIS A 4 77.77 39.42 -40.69
N GLN A 5 77.15 39.53 -41.88
CA GLN A 5 76.06 38.59 -42.28
C GLN A 5 76.62 37.21 -42.66
N ARG A 6 77.88 37.13 -43.16
CA ARG A 6 78.51 35.81 -43.43
C ARG A 6 78.88 34.99 -42.25
N TYR A 7 79.32 35.65 -41.19
CA TYR A 7 79.63 34.96 -39.91
C TYR A 7 78.40 34.50 -39.14
N ILE A 8 77.27 35.22 -39.17
CA ILE A 8 76.03 34.82 -38.60
C ILE A 8 75.40 33.64 -39.32
N THR A 9 75.49 33.61 -40.65
CA THR A 9 74.99 32.46 -41.46
C THR A 9 75.85 31.22 -41.23
N LEU A 10 77.18 31.34 -41.05
CA LEU A 10 78.04 30.19 -40.79
C LEU A 10 77.88 29.62 -39.37
N THR A 11 77.62 30.50 -38.42
CA THR A 11 77.36 30.09 -36.99
C THR A 11 75.97 29.40 -36.84
N VAL A 12 74.96 29.89 -37.58
CA VAL A 12 73.65 29.25 -37.63
C VAL A 12 73.71 27.89 -38.34
N LEU A 13 74.51 27.77 -39.40
CA LEU A 13 74.70 26.50 -40.07
C LEU A 13 75.49 25.48 -39.24
N CYS A 14 76.45 25.91 -38.44
CA CYS A 14 77.17 25.04 -37.49
C CYS A 14 76.33 24.60 -36.31
N ILE A 15 75.38 25.44 -35.83
CA ILE A 15 74.46 25.11 -34.73
C ILE A 15 73.39 24.12 -35.27
N LEU A 16 72.93 24.22 -36.50
CA LEU A 16 72.04 23.28 -37.14
C LEU A 16 72.66 21.91 -37.47
N ALA A 17 74.03 21.85 -37.62
CA ALA A 17 74.73 20.58 -37.86
C ALA A 17 75.02 19.74 -36.63
N LEU A 18 74.76 20.28 -35.39
CA LEU A 18 74.97 19.59 -34.12
C LEU A 18 73.75 18.81 -33.60
N GLN A 19 72.69 18.75 -34.33
CA GLN A 19 71.51 17.95 -33.98
C GLN A 19 71.40 16.61 -34.70
N LEU A 20 72.52 15.91 -34.96
CA LEU A 20 72.49 14.51 -35.33
C LEU A 20 72.26 13.67 -34.08
N HIS A 21 70.99 13.47 -33.73
CA HIS A 21 70.63 12.44 -32.76
C HIS A 21 70.91 11.09 -33.40
N ALA A 22 71.84 10.34 -32.81
CA ALA A 22 72.13 8.97 -33.29
C ALA A 22 70.85 8.12 -33.05
N GLN A 23 70.30 7.71 -34.15
CA GLN A 23 69.12 6.83 -34.11
C GLN A 23 69.55 5.41 -33.84
N ILE A 24 69.22 4.87 -32.66
CA ILE A 24 69.56 3.49 -32.31
C ILE A 24 68.43 2.60 -32.88
N THR A 25 68.79 1.54 -33.55
CA THR A 25 67.90 0.55 -34.07
C THR A 25 68.07 -0.73 -33.23
N LEU A 26 67.02 -1.10 -32.48
CA LEU A 26 66.93 -2.36 -31.75
C LEU A 26 66.31 -3.40 -32.70
N THR A 27 66.88 -4.59 -32.73
CA THR A 27 66.44 -5.74 -33.55
C THR A 27 66.47 -7.00 -32.69
N GLY A 28 65.74 -8.01 -33.14
CA GLY A 28 65.75 -9.32 -32.51
C GLY A 28 64.69 -10.23 -33.06
N VAL A 29 64.61 -11.43 -32.56
CA VAL A 29 63.65 -12.45 -32.93
C VAL A 29 62.97 -12.97 -31.70
N VAL A 30 61.64 -13.07 -31.75
CA VAL A 30 60.81 -13.60 -30.66
C VAL A 30 60.36 -15.01 -31.05
N ARG A 31 60.65 -15.98 -30.20
CA ARG A 31 60.35 -17.41 -30.43
C ARG A 31 59.57 -18.00 -29.24
N LEU A 32 58.81 -19.08 -29.54
CA LEU A 32 58.16 -19.90 -28.51
C LEU A 32 59.23 -20.78 -27.82
N GLN A 33 59.33 -20.70 -26.51
CA GLN A 33 60.32 -21.41 -25.70
C GLN A 33 60.26 -22.95 -25.89
N ARG A 34 59.06 -23.55 -26.06
CA ARG A 34 58.89 -25.00 -26.16
C ARG A 34 59.30 -25.58 -27.53
N THR A 35 59.07 -24.87 -28.65
CA THR A 35 59.21 -25.38 -29.98
C THR A 35 60.28 -24.65 -30.83
N GLY A 36 60.79 -23.50 -30.36
CA GLY A 36 61.65 -22.61 -31.10
C GLY A 36 61.04 -21.89 -32.29
N GLN A 37 59.69 -22.07 -32.51
CA GLN A 37 58.97 -21.44 -33.63
C GLN A 37 58.89 -19.95 -33.43
N PRO A 38 59.01 -19.18 -34.55
CA PRO A 38 58.90 -17.72 -34.47
C PRO A 38 57.48 -17.27 -34.09
N LEU A 39 57.37 -16.28 -33.26
CA LEU A 39 56.10 -15.69 -32.84
C LEU A 39 55.82 -14.36 -33.53
N SER A 40 54.83 -14.37 -34.40
CA SER A 40 54.30 -13.19 -35.10
C SER A 40 53.33 -12.39 -34.19
N GLY A 41 53.34 -11.06 -34.38
CA GLY A 41 52.37 -10.16 -33.71
C GLY A 41 52.69 -9.82 -32.27
N VAL A 42 53.81 -10.28 -31.72
CA VAL A 42 54.23 -9.88 -30.37
C VAL A 42 54.45 -8.41 -30.31
N MET A 43 53.82 -7.73 -29.32
CA MET A 43 54.03 -6.32 -29.05
C MET A 43 55.34 -6.16 -28.25
N VAL A 44 56.28 -5.43 -28.87
CA VAL A 44 57.56 -5.10 -28.27
C VAL A 44 57.55 -3.63 -27.84
N ASN A 45 57.48 -3.37 -26.59
CA ASN A 45 57.36 -2.03 -26.00
C ASN A 45 58.69 -1.63 -25.32
N LEU A 46 59.23 -0.48 -25.73
CA LEU A 46 60.34 0.17 -25.03
C LEU A 46 59.78 1.01 -23.88
N LYS A 47 60.24 0.78 -22.70
CA LYS A 47 59.82 1.48 -21.47
C LYS A 47 61.00 1.89 -20.64
N GLN A 48 60.83 2.91 -19.79
CA GLN A 48 61.75 3.17 -18.70
C GLN A 48 61.58 2.10 -17.62
N GLU A 49 62.65 1.59 -17.11
CA GLU A 49 62.67 0.55 -16.08
C GLU A 49 61.76 0.89 -14.88
N GLY A 50 60.87 -0.06 -14.51
CA GLY A 50 59.86 0.12 -13.46
C GLY A 50 58.69 1.05 -13.81
N SER A 51 58.62 1.67 -15.00
CA SER A 51 57.58 2.59 -15.42
C SER A 51 56.50 1.88 -16.28
N LYS A 52 55.25 2.29 -16.13
CA LYS A 52 54.14 1.85 -17.02
C LYS A 52 54.11 2.62 -18.34
N ARG A 53 54.86 3.68 -18.50
CA ARG A 53 54.82 4.54 -19.71
C ARG A 53 55.61 3.90 -20.84
N ILE A 54 54.95 3.67 -21.97
CA ILE A 54 55.55 3.17 -23.22
C ILE A 54 56.20 4.38 -23.94
N LEU A 55 57.50 4.27 -24.23
CA LEU A 55 58.26 5.28 -24.93
C LEU A 55 58.14 5.08 -26.49
N LYS A 56 58.30 3.82 -26.93
CA LYS A 56 58.16 3.40 -28.31
C LYS A 56 57.68 1.95 -28.34
N PHE A 57 57.09 1.54 -29.45
CA PHE A 57 56.65 0.16 -29.65
C PHE A 57 56.81 -0.28 -31.10
N THR A 58 56.86 -1.56 -31.28
CA THR A 58 56.81 -2.26 -32.60
C THR A 58 56.14 -3.62 -32.44
N ARG A 59 55.91 -4.32 -33.54
CA ARG A 59 55.39 -5.70 -33.53
C ARG A 59 56.29 -6.63 -34.33
N THR A 60 56.38 -7.90 -33.92
CA THR A 60 57.11 -8.90 -34.66
C THR A 60 56.39 -9.23 -35.92
N GLN A 61 57.20 -9.49 -37.02
CA GLN A 61 56.77 -9.96 -38.33
C GLN A 61 56.45 -11.45 -38.35
N ALA A 62 56.07 -12.02 -39.50
CA ALA A 62 55.70 -13.41 -39.65
C ALA A 62 56.87 -14.40 -39.29
N ASP A 63 58.11 -13.95 -39.45
CA ASP A 63 59.35 -14.70 -39.11
C ASP A 63 59.77 -14.47 -37.63
N GLY A 64 58.93 -13.77 -36.83
CA GLY A 64 59.25 -13.43 -35.46
C GLY A 64 60.25 -12.30 -35.28
N SER A 65 60.74 -11.71 -36.35
CA SER A 65 61.67 -10.60 -36.27
C SER A 65 60.99 -9.29 -35.94
N TYR A 66 61.71 -8.37 -35.26
CA TYR A 66 61.27 -7.02 -35.02
C TYR A 66 62.35 -5.99 -35.21
N LYS A 67 61.95 -4.78 -35.53
CA LYS A 67 62.83 -3.63 -35.64
C LYS A 67 62.15 -2.43 -34.97
N LEU A 68 62.83 -1.85 -33.96
CA LEU A 68 62.37 -0.70 -33.24
C LEU A 68 63.46 0.42 -33.26
N GLN A 69 63.12 1.56 -33.82
CA GLN A 69 63.99 2.73 -33.91
C GLN A 69 63.68 3.71 -32.77
N THR A 70 64.69 4.10 -32.04
CA THR A 70 64.58 5.02 -30.92
C THR A 70 65.75 5.99 -30.89
N THR A 71 65.51 7.17 -30.39
CA THR A 71 66.56 8.18 -30.06
C THR A 71 66.82 8.22 -28.53
N THR A 72 66.17 7.34 -27.76
CA THR A 72 66.25 7.27 -26.30
C THR A 72 67.48 6.47 -25.94
N PRO A 73 68.35 6.89 -24.97
CA PRO A 73 69.46 6.07 -24.42
C PRO A 73 68.95 4.71 -23.96
N LEU A 74 69.82 3.69 -24.15
CA LEU A 74 69.41 2.32 -23.76
C LEU A 74 69.54 2.05 -22.27
N ALA A 75 70.50 2.66 -21.63
CA ALA A 75 70.67 2.49 -20.17
C ALA A 75 69.44 2.97 -19.39
N GLY A 76 68.93 2.19 -18.40
CA GLY A 76 67.76 2.49 -17.59
C GLY A 76 66.41 2.29 -18.30
N ASN A 77 66.42 1.62 -19.46
CA ASN A 77 65.21 1.25 -20.19
C ASN A 77 65.12 -0.28 -20.38
N GLU A 78 63.89 -0.76 -20.60
CA GLU A 78 63.56 -2.17 -20.75
C GLU A 78 62.70 -2.41 -22.00
N LEU A 79 62.83 -3.61 -22.57
CA LEU A 79 61.92 -4.07 -23.60
C LEU A 79 60.92 -5.06 -22.96
N GLN A 80 59.65 -4.74 -23.09
CA GLN A 80 58.57 -5.62 -22.69
C GLN A 80 57.95 -6.28 -23.91
N PHE A 81 57.90 -7.63 -23.87
CA PHE A 81 57.30 -8.44 -24.90
C PHE A 81 55.96 -8.97 -24.42
N SER A 82 54.88 -8.76 -25.15
CA SER A 82 53.54 -9.18 -24.78
C SER A 82 52.74 -9.68 -25.98
N LEU A 83 52.10 -10.84 -25.78
CA LEU A 83 51.17 -11.43 -26.75
C LEU A 83 50.06 -12.14 -25.97
N MET A 84 48.86 -12.08 -26.49
CA MET A 84 47.69 -12.72 -25.84
C MET A 84 47.90 -14.25 -25.84
N GLY A 85 47.75 -14.90 -24.67
CA GLY A 85 48.02 -16.32 -24.48
C GLY A 85 49.47 -16.66 -24.09
N TYR A 86 50.33 -15.67 -23.86
CA TYR A 86 51.73 -15.84 -23.49
C TYR A 86 52.06 -15.03 -22.23
N ALA A 87 53.05 -15.45 -21.51
CA ALA A 87 53.63 -14.68 -20.39
C ALA A 87 54.28 -13.39 -20.93
N THR A 88 54.06 -12.29 -20.22
CA THR A 88 54.74 -11.04 -20.56
C THR A 88 56.20 -11.13 -20.04
N GLU A 89 57.15 -11.00 -20.94
CA GLU A 89 58.59 -11.04 -20.62
C GLU A 89 59.18 -9.65 -20.70
N ILE A 90 60.14 -9.37 -19.81
CA ILE A 90 60.84 -8.06 -19.72
C ILE A 90 62.32 -8.30 -19.81
N LEU A 91 62.99 -7.46 -20.55
CA LEU A 91 64.44 -7.53 -20.75
C LEU A 91 65.04 -6.13 -20.59
N SER A 92 65.99 -5.97 -19.67
CA SER A 92 66.70 -4.70 -19.47
C SER A 92 67.71 -4.49 -20.59
N LEU A 93 67.82 -3.21 -21.03
CA LEU A 93 68.71 -2.85 -22.10
C LEU A 93 70.07 -2.45 -21.58
N SER A 94 71.15 -2.84 -22.35
CA SER A 94 72.54 -2.52 -22.02
C SER A 94 73.13 -1.64 -23.12
N GLU A 95 74.00 -0.69 -22.76
CA GLU A 95 74.68 0.15 -23.71
C GLU A 95 75.61 -0.70 -24.65
N GLY A 96 75.55 -0.41 -25.94
CA GLY A 96 76.34 -1.10 -26.95
C GLY A 96 75.71 -2.37 -27.56
N GLN A 97 74.66 -2.88 -26.98
CA GLN A 97 73.88 -4.00 -27.50
C GLN A 97 72.65 -3.52 -28.24
N THR A 98 72.50 -3.96 -29.49
CA THR A 98 71.32 -3.55 -30.34
C THR A 98 70.48 -4.75 -30.80
N GLN A 99 70.87 -5.95 -30.48
CA GLN A 99 70.13 -7.19 -30.80
C GLN A 99 69.67 -7.86 -29.50
N TYR A 100 68.35 -8.10 -29.42
CA TYR A 100 67.70 -8.70 -28.26
C TYR A 100 66.69 -9.74 -28.73
N ASP A 101 67.10 -11.01 -28.62
CA ASP A 101 66.18 -12.14 -28.88
C ASP A 101 65.41 -12.49 -27.63
N MET A 102 64.15 -12.95 -27.79
CA MET A 102 63.25 -13.31 -26.65
C MET A 102 62.60 -14.66 -26.87
N MET A 103 62.62 -15.46 -25.82
CA MET A 103 61.80 -16.69 -25.71
C MET A 103 60.60 -16.44 -24.85
N MET A 104 59.39 -16.65 -25.39
CA MET A 104 58.14 -16.48 -24.67
C MET A 104 57.48 -17.83 -24.32
N THR A 105 56.89 -17.89 -23.14
CA THR A 105 56.21 -19.06 -22.63
C THR A 105 54.67 -18.91 -22.79
N GLU A 106 54.01 -20.00 -23.23
CA GLU A 106 52.55 -20.01 -23.23
C GLU A 106 52.00 -19.88 -21.81
N LYS A 107 51.03 -18.99 -21.64
CA LYS A 107 50.34 -18.80 -20.37
C LYS A 107 48.86 -18.84 -20.61
N THR A 108 48.18 -19.83 -20.07
CA THR A 108 46.72 -19.85 -19.99
C THR A 108 46.25 -18.75 -19.07
N THR A 109 45.60 -17.75 -19.61
CA THR A 109 44.95 -16.72 -18.83
C THR A 109 43.53 -17.20 -18.54
N GLU A 110 43.27 -17.66 -17.34
CA GLU A 110 41.90 -17.83 -16.86
C GLU A 110 41.21 -16.45 -16.87
N LEU A 111 40.27 -16.29 -17.79
CA LEU A 111 39.40 -15.10 -17.80
C LEU A 111 38.58 -15.16 -16.50
N ARG A 112 38.68 -14.15 -15.68
CA ARG A 112 37.79 -13.99 -14.51
C ARG A 112 36.37 -14.00 -15.05
N GLU A 113 35.57 -14.90 -14.51
CA GLU A 113 34.14 -14.96 -14.77
C GLU A 113 33.53 -13.59 -14.49
N VAL A 114 33.03 -12.93 -15.52
CA VAL A 114 32.28 -11.69 -15.36
C VAL A 114 30.87 -12.05 -14.95
N ILE A 115 30.63 -12.16 -13.64
CA ILE A 115 29.29 -12.33 -13.12
C ILE A 115 28.53 -11.03 -13.36
N VAL A 116 27.75 -10.99 -14.43
CA VAL A 116 26.80 -9.91 -14.68
C VAL A 116 25.64 -10.06 -13.71
N LYS A 117 25.70 -9.38 -12.57
CA LYS A 117 24.56 -9.30 -11.66
C LYS A 117 23.49 -8.49 -12.35
N ALA A 118 22.33 -9.11 -12.61
CA ALA A 118 21.16 -8.38 -13.06
C ALA A 118 20.84 -7.25 -12.07
N PRO A 119 20.53 -6.03 -12.53
CA PRO A 119 20.18 -4.94 -11.63
C PRO A 119 18.95 -5.30 -10.81
N SER A 120 18.92 -4.82 -9.56
CA SER A 120 17.83 -5.11 -8.62
C SER A 120 16.48 -4.59 -9.12
N ILE A 121 16.49 -3.49 -9.88
CA ILE A 121 15.31 -2.86 -10.47
C ILE A 121 15.61 -2.52 -11.92
N HIS A 122 14.73 -2.95 -12.82
CA HIS A 122 14.74 -2.57 -14.23
C HIS A 122 13.58 -1.65 -14.55
N GLN A 123 13.79 -0.63 -15.36
CA GLN A 123 12.71 0.17 -15.92
C GLN A 123 12.61 -0.07 -17.43
N ARG A 124 11.41 -0.41 -17.89
CA ARG A 124 11.06 -0.51 -19.31
C ARG A 124 9.78 0.27 -19.58
N GLY A 125 9.90 1.44 -20.17
CA GLY A 125 8.76 2.36 -20.30
C GLY A 125 8.17 2.71 -18.92
N ASP A 126 6.88 2.50 -18.76
CA ASP A 126 6.14 2.72 -17.50
C ASP A 126 6.17 1.51 -16.54
N THR A 127 6.94 0.46 -16.85
CA THR A 127 7.07 -0.73 -16.00
C THR A 127 8.37 -0.72 -15.22
N LEU A 128 8.29 -0.86 -13.90
CA LEU A 128 9.40 -1.13 -13.00
C LEU A 128 9.37 -2.60 -12.61
N ALA A 129 10.38 -3.38 -12.99
CA ALA A 129 10.52 -4.77 -12.61
C ALA A 129 11.55 -4.91 -11.49
N TYR A 130 11.11 -5.37 -10.33
CA TYR A 130 11.93 -5.67 -9.17
C TYR A 130 12.30 -7.14 -9.19
N ASN A 131 13.60 -7.46 -9.19
CA ASN A 131 14.06 -8.83 -9.05
C ASN A 131 13.91 -9.25 -7.59
N VAL A 132 13.02 -10.22 -7.31
CA VAL A 132 12.71 -10.66 -5.94
C VAL A 132 13.96 -11.16 -5.21
N ALA A 133 14.84 -11.90 -5.87
CA ALA A 133 16.07 -12.43 -5.27
C ALA A 133 17.04 -11.33 -4.76
N SER A 134 16.93 -10.10 -5.27
CA SER A 134 17.74 -8.96 -4.82
C SER A 134 17.25 -8.33 -3.52
N PHE A 135 16.00 -8.56 -3.14
CA PHE A 135 15.35 -7.98 -1.96
C PHE A 135 14.97 -9.05 -0.93
N ALA A 136 14.84 -10.31 -1.37
CA ALA A 136 14.48 -11.41 -0.51
C ALA A 136 15.63 -11.84 0.40
N ASP A 137 15.26 -12.18 1.64
CA ASP A 137 16.11 -12.83 2.62
C ASP A 137 15.62 -14.28 2.84
N ILE A 138 16.49 -15.14 3.37
CA ILE A 138 16.18 -16.51 3.74
C ILE A 138 15.02 -16.61 4.76
N ASN A 139 14.78 -15.52 5.48
CA ASN A 139 13.74 -15.40 6.50
C ASN A 139 12.37 -14.99 5.93
N ASP A 140 12.33 -14.54 4.69
CA ASP A 140 11.08 -14.14 4.05
C ASP A 140 10.33 -15.41 3.61
N LYS A 141 9.16 -15.61 4.14
CA LYS A 141 8.32 -16.75 3.80
C LYS A 141 7.27 -16.41 2.75
N SER A 142 6.82 -15.18 2.75
CA SER A 142 5.75 -14.69 1.87
C SER A 142 6.23 -13.59 0.93
N LEU A 143 5.49 -13.39 -0.14
CA LEU A 143 5.70 -12.26 -1.04
C LEU A 143 5.53 -10.92 -0.30
N ALA A 144 4.61 -10.84 0.68
CA ALA A 144 4.40 -9.63 1.49
C ALA A 144 5.66 -9.20 2.26
N ASP A 145 6.46 -10.16 2.75
CA ASP A 145 7.69 -9.88 3.46
C ASP A 145 8.72 -9.19 2.56
N VAL A 146 8.80 -9.62 1.31
CA VAL A 146 9.72 -9.04 0.32
C VAL A 146 9.22 -7.70 -0.19
N LEU A 147 7.90 -7.54 -0.45
CA LEU A 147 7.31 -6.29 -0.91
C LEU A 147 7.58 -5.12 0.06
N LYS A 148 7.56 -5.37 1.38
CA LYS A 148 7.89 -4.38 2.42
C LYS A 148 9.33 -3.85 2.33
N LYS A 149 10.22 -4.55 1.63
CA LYS A 149 11.65 -4.21 1.46
C LYS A 149 11.93 -3.54 0.10
N MET A 150 10.94 -3.47 -0.80
CA MET A 150 11.10 -2.90 -2.15
C MET A 150 10.93 -1.38 -2.12
N PRO A 151 11.92 -0.60 -2.56
CA PRO A 151 11.83 0.86 -2.56
C PRO A 151 10.64 1.37 -3.39
N GLY A 152 9.89 2.34 -2.85
CA GLY A 152 8.70 2.90 -3.48
C GLY A 152 7.43 2.07 -3.29
N ILE A 153 7.52 0.86 -2.74
CA ILE A 153 6.38 0.02 -2.38
C ILE A 153 6.13 0.15 -0.87
N GLU A 154 4.89 0.32 -0.51
CA GLU A 154 4.41 0.41 0.87
C GLU A 154 3.36 -0.65 1.08
N VAL A 155 3.48 -1.39 2.17
CA VAL A 155 2.50 -2.40 2.60
C VAL A 155 2.04 -2.04 4.01
N SER A 156 0.75 -1.71 4.16
CA SER A 156 0.15 -1.39 5.45
C SER A 156 -0.04 -2.65 6.30
N GLU A 157 -0.42 -2.49 7.57
CA GLU A 157 -0.80 -3.61 8.43
C GLU A 157 -2.06 -4.36 7.93
N SER A 158 -2.95 -3.66 7.22
CA SER A 158 -4.11 -4.29 6.58
C SER A 158 -3.77 -5.06 5.30
N GLY A 159 -2.52 -4.97 4.81
CA GLY A 159 -2.06 -5.56 3.55
C GLY A 159 -2.29 -4.66 2.33
N GLU A 160 -2.82 -3.44 2.50
CA GLU A 160 -2.95 -2.48 1.39
C GLU A 160 -1.57 -2.12 0.84
N ILE A 161 -1.43 -2.22 -0.49
CA ILE A 161 -0.19 -1.89 -1.19
C ILE A 161 -0.38 -0.55 -1.90
N LYS A 162 0.59 0.35 -1.67
CA LYS A 162 0.73 1.62 -2.40
C LYS A 162 2.07 1.65 -3.11
N HIS A 163 2.11 2.29 -4.26
CA HIS A 163 3.37 2.61 -4.93
C HIS A 163 3.49 4.12 -5.04
N ASN A 164 4.54 4.69 -4.41
CA ASN A 164 4.73 6.13 -4.27
C ASN A 164 3.46 6.84 -3.73
N GLY A 165 2.89 6.30 -2.65
CA GLY A 165 1.69 6.83 -2.01
C GLY A 165 0.37 6.56 -2.74
N LYS A 166 0.39 6.04 -3.98
CA LYS A 166 -0.82 5.75 -4.77
C LYS A 166 -1.27 4.30 -4.60
N PRO A 167 -2.55 4.03 -4.29
CA PRO A 167 -3.08 2.69 -4.18
C PRO A 167 -3.12 2.00 -5.55
N LEU A 168 -3.08 0.68 -5.54
CA LEU A 168 -3.16 -0.14 -6.74
C LEU A 168 -4.57 -0.10 -7.35
N ASN A 169 -4.64 -0.10 -8.70
CA ASN A 169 -5.90 -0.30 -9.41
C ASN A 169 -6.11 -1.76 -9.85
N LYS A 170 -5.05 -2.56 -9.96
CA LYS A 170 -5.10 -3.98 -10.29
C LYS A 170 -3.92 -4.75 -9.69
N PHE A 171 -4.16 -6.03 -9.40
CA PHE A 171 -3.14 -6.98 -8.98
C PHE A 171 -3.26 -8.26 -9.82
N TYR A 172 -2.19 -8.58 -10.51
CA TYR A 172 -2.14 -9.72 -11.45
C TYR A 172 -1.16 -10.78 -10.97
N ILE A 173 -1.48 -12.03 -11.28
CA ILE A 173 -0.55 -13.16 -11.20
C ILE A 173 -0.44 -13.75 -12.60
N GLU A 174 0.78 -13.71 -13.17
CA GLU A 174 1.03 -14.10 -14.57
C GLU A 174 0.10 -13.39 -15.56
N GLY A 175 -0.18 -12.10 -15.31
CA GLY A 175 -1.01 -11.25 -16.15
C GLY A 175 -2.52 -11.46 -16.03
N ARG A 176 -3.01 -12.22 -15.05
CA ARG A 176 -4.44 -12.48 -14.83
C ARG A 176 -4.93 -11.97 -13.48
N ASP A 177 -6.13 -11.42 -13.46
CA ASP A 177 -6.83 -10.95 -12.25
C ASP A 177 -7.75 -12.07 -11.71
N MET A 178 -7.21 -12.93 -10.85
CA MET A 178 -7.96 -14.02 -10.23
C MET A 178 -8.70 -13.57 -8.96
N LEU A 179 -8.13 -12.59 -8.25
CA LEU A 179 -8.51 -12.29 -6.86
C LEU A 179 -9.52 -11.15 -6.72
N GLY A 180 -9.79 -10.40 -7.81
CA GLY A 180 -10.81 -9.34 -7.80
C GLY A 180 -10.60 -8.31 -6.68
N GLY A 181 -9.35 -7.86 -6.47
CA GLY A 181 -8.99 -6.89 -5.41
C GLY A 181 -8.60 -7.49 -4.06
N ARG A 182 -8.75 -8.80 -3.83
CA ARG A 182 -8.34 -9.49 -2.59
C ARG A 182 -6.89 -9.98 -2.64
N TYR A 183 -5.99 -9.16 -3.13
CA TYR A 183 -4.60 -9.55 -3.40
C TYR A 183 -3.79 -9.90 -2.14
N ASN A 184 -4.26 -9.54 -0.95
CA ASN A 184 -3.60 -9.93 0.29
C ASN A 184 -3.50 -11.45 0.42
N LEU A 185 -4.50 -12.19 -0.07
CA LEU A 185 -4.43 -13.65 -0.22
C LEU A 185 -3.19 -14.12 -0.97
N ALA A 186 -2.82 -13.46 -2.07
CA ALA A 186 -1.62 -13.82 -2.82
C ALA A 186 -0.35 -13.42 -2.09
N THR A 187 -0.32 -12.19 -1.56
CA THR A 187 0.91 -11.66 -0.94
C THR A 187 1.30 -12.40 0.34
N THR A 188 0.33 -12.89 1.11
CA THR A 188 0.58 -13.63 2.35
C THR A 188 0.83 -15.12 2.14
N ASN A 189 0.32 -15.72 1.05
CA ASN A 189 0.37 -17.16 0.85
C ASN A 189 1.35 -17.63 -0.25
N ILE A 190 1.70 -16.78 -1.24
CA ILE A 190 2.72 -17.14 -2.23
C ILE A 190 4.10 -17.06 -1.57
N HIS A 191 4.84 -18.18 -1.62
CA HIS A 191 6.18 -18.23 -1.07
C HIS A 191 7.13 -17.40 -1.93
N GLN A 192 8.00 -16.61 -1.30
CA GLN A 192 8.93 -15.72 -2.02
C GLN A 192 9.85 -16.48 -2.99
N ALA A 193 10.20 -17.72 -2.65
CA ALA A 193 11.06 -18.55 -3.49
C ALA A 193 10.45 -18.91 -4.86
N ASP A 194 9.12 -18.86 -4.99
CA ASP A 194 8.39 -19.14 -6.23
C ASP A 194 8.29 -17.92 -7.15
N VAL A 195 8.59 -16.71 -6.64
CA VAL A 195 8.48 -15.47 -7.38
C VAL A 195 9.82 -15.09 -8.03
N ALA A 196 9.79 -14.80 -9.33
CA ALA A 196 10.94 -14.31 -10.08
C ALA A 196 11.05 -12.78 -9.97
N SER A 197 9.97 -12.07 -10.27
CA SER A 197 9.95 -10.61 -10.23
C SER A 197 8.57 -10.05 -9.89
N VAL A 198 8.58 -8.83 -9.38
CA VAL A 198 7.40 -8.00 -9.16
C VAL A 198 7.44 -6.85 -10.17
N GLU A 199 6.50 -6.81 -11.08
CA GLU A 199 6.35 -5.75 -12.07
C GLU A 199 5.36 -4.70 -11.57
N VAL A 200 5.82 -3.46 -11.38
CA VAL A 200 4.95 -2.31 -11.09
C VAL A 200 4.67 -1.60 -12.39
N LEU A 201 3.42 -1.68 -12.85
CA LEU A 201 2.90 -1.02 -14.04
C LEU A 201 2.44 0.37 -13.61
N GLN A 202 3.26 1.39 -13.86
CA GLN A 202 2.92 2.77 -13.51
C GLN A 202 1.88 3.31 -14.49
N ASN A 203 0.90 4.08 -13.98
CA ASN A 203 -0.18 4.64 -14.81
C ASN A 203 -0.95 3.55 -15.61
N HIS A 204 -1.22 2.42 -14.98
CA HIS A 204 -1.78 1.25 -15.65
C HIS A 204 -3.24 1.45 -16.06
N GLN A 205 -3.53 1.33 -17.37
CA GLN A 205 -4.89 1.26 -17.89
C GLN A 205 -5.36 -0.21 -17.94
N PRO A 206 -6.28 -0.64 -17.05
CA PRO A 206 -6.69 -2.05 -16.97
C PRO A 206 -7.51 -2.53 -18.16
N ILE A 207 -8.14 -1.62 -18.92
CA ILE A 207 -8.97 -1.94 -20.09
C ILE A 207 -8.14 -1.79 -21.36
N LYS A 208 -7.76 -2.89 -21.98
CA LYS A 208 -6.93 -2.91 -23.19
C LYS A 208 -7.47 -2.07 -24.35
N ALA A 209 -8.79 -2.01 -24.48
CA ALA A 209 -9.42 -1.20 -25.52
C ALA A 209 -9.20 0.32 -25.32
N LEU A 210 -8.83 0.78 -24.12
CA LEU A 210 -8.56 2.18 -23.77
C LEU A 210 -7.08 2.51 -23.62
N GLU A 211 -6.16 1.54 -23.74
CA GLU A 211 -4.73 1.69 -23.44
C GLU A 211 -4.08 2.88 -24.17
N ASP A 212 -4.45 3.10 -25.44
CA ASP A 212 -3.91 4.21 -26.26
C ASP A 212 -4.75 5.50 -26.19
N MET A 213 -5.94 5.46 -25.60
CA MET A 213 -6.93 6.53 -25.67
C MET A 213 -7.12 7.29 -24.38
N SER A 214 -7.06 6.60 -23.26
CA SER A 214 -7.29 7.17 -21.92
C SER A 214 -6.13 6.80 -21.01
N PHE A 215 -5.81 7.67 -20.05
CA PHE A 215 -4.75 7.41 -19.08
C PHE A 215 -5.32 7.04 -17.71
N SER A 216 -4.56 6.27 -16.96
CA SER A 216 -4.80 5.95 -15.56
C SER A 216 -3.81 6.69 -14.68
N GLU A 217 -4.20 7.02 -13.46
CA GLU A 217 -3.36 7.66 -12.44
C GLU A 217 -2.79 6.68 -11.43
N SER A 218 -3.34 5.47 -11.39
CA SER A 218 -3.00 4.44 -10.42
C SER A 218 -2.09 3.37 -11.00
N PRO A 219 -1.17 2.84 -10.20
CA PRO A 219 -0.32 1.71 -10.59
C PRO A 219 -1.07 0.38 -10.50
N ALA A 220 -0.53 -0.64 -11.18
CA ALA A 220 -0.87 -2.04 -10.94
C ALA A 220 0.38 -2.84 -10.60
N ILE A 221 0.20 -3.98 -9.96
CA ILE A 221 1.27 -4.96 -9.74
C ILE A 221 0.97 -6.23 -10.51
N ASN A 222 2.01 -6.80 -11.13
CA ASN A 222 1.97 -8.12 -11.74
C ASN A 222 3.09 -9.00 -11.17
N ILE A 223 2.72 -10.14 -10.62
CA ILE A 223 3.64 -11.12 -10.07
C ILE A 223 4.05 -12.09 -11.16
N ARG A 224 5.35 -12.17 -11.41
CA ARG A 224 5.96 -13.16 -12.30
C ARG A 224 6.54 -14.29 -11.47
N LEU A 225 6.08 -15.50 -11.73
CA LEU A 225 6.55 -16.71 -11.09
C LEU A 225 7.79 -17.28 -11.81
N LYS A 226 8.61 -18.00 -11.08
CA LYS A 226 9.69 -18.80 -11.67
C LYS A 226 9.10 -19.92 -12.53
N GLU A 227 9.79 -20.34 -13.57
CA GLU A 227 9.31 -21.39 -14.47
C GLU A 227 9.01 -22.70 -13.71
N ALA A 228 9.83 -23.03 -12.71
CA ALA A 228 9.61 -24.21 -11.87
C ALA A 228 8.32 -24.17 -11.04
N ALA A 229 7.79 -22.97 -10.74
CA ALA A 229 6.55 -22.79 -9.97
C ALA A 229 5.31 -22.69 -10.86
N LYS A 230 5.49 -22.51 -12.18
CA LYS A 230 4.37 -22.45 -13.13
C LYS A 230 3.79 -23.83 -13.36
N SER A 231 2.45 -23.89 -13.44
CA SER A 231 1.66 -25.09 -13.74
C SER A 231 1.76 -26.23 -12.74
N ARG A 232 2.65 -26.17 -11.75
CA ARG A 232 2.71 -27.16 -10.67
C ARG A 232 1.61 -26.89 -9.64
N LEU A 233 1.16 -27.95 -9.01
CA LEU A 233 0.42 -27.87 -7.76
C LEU A 233 1.43 -27.69 -6.64
N VAL A 234 1.36 -26.57 -5.95
CA VAL A 234 2.19 -26.25 -4.79
C VAL A 234 1.29 -25.99 -3.59
N GLY A 235 1.78 -26.31 -2.44
CA GLY A 235 0.99 -26.10 -1.24
C GLY A 235 1.84 -25.94 0.00
N THR A 236 1.21 -25.38 1.03
CA THR A 236 1.78 -25.25 2.35
C THR A 236 0.80 -25.77 3.38
N ILE A 237 1.31 -26.47 4.36
CA ILE A 237 0.56 -26.90 5.54
C ILE A 237 1.35 -26.42 6.76
N LYS A 238 0.66 -25.74 7.67
CA LYS A 238 1.21 -25.35 8.96
C LYS A 238 0.25 -25.79 10.03
N THR A 239 0.74 -26.46 11.06
CA THR A 239 -0.06 -26.82 12.22
C THR A 239 0.78 -26.66 13.49
N GLY A 240 0.16 -26.20 14.56
CA GLY A 240 0.85 -25.94 15.80
C GLY A 240 -0.10 -25.89 16.98
N GLY A 241 0.48 -26.11 18.15
CA GLY A 241 -0.23 -26.03 19.40
C GLY A 241 0.66 -25.60 20.55
N GLY A 242 0.07 -25.10 21.61
CA GLY A 242 0.82 -24.58 22.75
C GLY A 242 -0.01 -24.47 24.01
N ILE A 243 0.65 -24.01 25.04
CA ILE A 243 0.14 -23.92 26.41
C ILE A 243 0.22 -22.48 26.93
N SER A 244 -0.54 -22.20 27.99
CA SER A 244 -0.47 -20.95 28.79
C SER A 244 -0.85 -19.68 28.01
N PRO A 245 -2.07 -19.54 27.57
CA PRO A 245 -3.21 -20.48 27.55
C PRO A 245 -3.09 -21.52 26.44
N ASN A 246 -4.02 -22.48 26.36
CA ASN A 246 -4.10 -23.42 25.24
C ASN A 246 -4.30 -22.64 23.94
N VAL A 247 -3.33 -22.77 23.03
CA VAL A 247 -3.34 -22.08 21.73
C VAL A 247 -3.13 -23.08 20.61
N TRP A 248 -3.70 -22.76 19.42
CA TRP A 248 -3.50 -23.52 18.20
C TRP A 248 -3.39 -22.60 17.00
N GLU A 249 -2.70 -23.09 15.99
CA GLU A 249 -2.73 -22.55 14.64
C GLU A 249 -2.75 -23.71 13.63
N SER A 250 -3.55 -23.57 12.57
CA SER A 250 -3.58 -24.52 11.47
C SER A 250 -3.86 -23.77 10.19
N GLU A 251 -3.00 -23.93 9.19
CA GLU A 251 -3.12 -23.29 7.88
C GLU A 251 -2.84 -24.33 6.80
N ALA A 252 -3.68 -24.39 5.79
CA ALA A 252 -3.45 -25.18 4.59
C ALA A 252 -3.71 -24.28 3.38
N THR A 253 -2.76 -24.22 2.47
CA THR A 253 -2.87 -23.46 1.23
C THR A 253 -2.54 -24.37 0.07
N LEU A 254 -3.37 -24.31 -0.98
CA LEU A 254 -3.19 -25.06 -2.21
C LEU A 254 -3.24 -24.09 -3.39
N MET A 255 -2.19 -24.10 -4.21
CA MET A 255 -2.04 -23.14 -5.31
C MET A 255 -1.63 -23.85 -6.61
N ARG A 256 -2.13 -23.33 -7.72
CA ARG A 256 -1.69 -23.68 -9.08
C ARG A 256 -1.88 -22.47 -10.00
N PHE A 257 -0.84 -22.11 -10.74
CA PHE A 257 -0.88 -21.00 -11.69
C PHE A 257 -0.49 -21.50 -13.08
N ALA A 258 -1.45 -22.09 -13.77
CA ALA A 258 -1.28 -22.58 -15.13
C ALA A 258 -1.89 -21.59 -16.15
N LYS A 259 -1.51 -21.75 -17.43
CA LYS A 259 -1.97 -20.86 -18.52
C LYS A 259 -3.49 -20.78 -18.67
N LYS A 260 -4.22 -21.87 -18.43
CA LYS A 260 -5.69 -21.93 -18.56
C LYS A 260 -6.43 -21.94 -17.22
N THR A 261 -5.76 -22.33 -16.13
CA THR A 261 -6.38 -22.45 -14.81
C THR A 261 -5.48 -21.90 -13.75
N GLN A 262 -6.04 -21.10 -12.86
CA GLN A 262 -5.38 -20.66 -11.65
C GLN A 262 -6.27 -20.99 -10.46
N LEU A 263 -5.66 -21.42 -9.37
CA LEU A 263 -6.37 -21.64 -8.10
C LEU A 263 -5.47 -21.18 -6.94
N LEU A 264 -6.10 -20.62 -5.93
CA LEU A 264 -5.51 -20.30 -4.64
C LEU A 264 -6.59 -20.54 -3.57
N ASN A 265 -6.51 -21.65 -2.89
CA ASN A 265 -7.48 -22.07 -1.89
C ASN A 265 -6.79 -22.18 -0.54
N THR A 266 -7.43 -21.65 0.51
CA THR A 266 -6.85 -21.61 1.86
C THR A 266 -7.86 -22.07 2.89
N LEU A 267 -7.37 -22.79 3.89
CA LEU A 267 -8.08 -23.11 5.12
C LEU A 267 -7.18 -22.66 6.27
N LYS A 268 -7.70 -21.77 7.13
CA LYS A 268 -6.94 -21.25 8.26
C LYS A 268 -7.78 -21.30 9.54
N SER A 269 -7.15 -21.68 10.63
CA SER A 269 -7.76 -21.74 11.95
C SER A 269 -6.73 -21.35 12.99
N ASN A 270 -7.05 -20.41 13.86
CA ASN A 270 -6.17 -20.07 14.96
C ASN A 270 -6.88 -19.39 16.14
N ASN A 271 -6.20 -19.41 17.29
CA ASN A 271 -6.53 -18.58 18.45
C ASN A 271 -5.29 -17.83 18.99
N ILE A 272 -4.23 -17.70 18.20
CA ILE A 272 -2.97 -17.04 18.59
C ILE A 272 -2.98 -15.52 18.42
N GLY A 273 -4.13 -14.89 18.16
CA GLY A 273 -4.26 -13.44 17.95
C GLY A 273 -4.03 -12.97 16.52
N THR A 274 -3.78 -13.87 15.58
CA THR A 274 -3.61 -13.52 14.16
C THR A 274 -4.97 -13.38 13.49
N ASP A 275 -5.20 -12.24 12.84
CA ASP A 275 -6.41 -12.02 12.04
C ASP A 275 -6.25 -12.55 10.62
N VAL A 276 -6.60 -13.82 10.42
CA VAL A 276 -6.59 -14.46 9.10
C VAL A 276 -7.77 -14.03 8.21
N THR A 277 -8.75 -13.28 8.72
CA THR A 277 -9.85 -12.76 7.90
C THR A 277 -9.40 -11.62 7.01
N ARG A 278 -8.32 -10.92 7.37
CA ARG A 278 -7.71 -9.83 6.58
C ARG A 278 -7.19 -10.27 5.23
N ASP A 279 -6.79 -11.53 5.09
CA ASP A 279 -6.34 -12.07 3.80
C ASP A 279 -7.43 -11.94 2.72
N ASN A 280 -8.69 -11.93 3.13
CA ASN A 280 -9.86 -11.91 2.25
C ASN A 280 -10.49 -10.50 2.08
N MET A 281 -9.86 -9.44 2.61
CA MET A 281 -10.34 -8.07 2.42
C MET A 281 -10.18 -7.64 0.96
N VAL A 282 -11.19 -6.96 0.45
CA VAL A 282 -11.11 -6.27 -0.85
C VAL A 282 -10.32 -4.98 -0.64
N LEU A 283 -9.11 -4.92 -1.15
CA LEU A 283 -8.17 -3.81 -1.01
C LEU A 283 -8.10 -2.93 -2.27
N ILE A 284 -8.56 -3.44 -3.41
CA ILE A 284 -8.82 -2.64 -4.61
C ILE A 284 -10.32 -2.49 -4.73
N ASP A 285 -10.84 -1.34 -4.38
CA ASP A 285 -12.16 -0.91 -4.80
C ASP A 285 -12.03 -0.24 -6.17
N ASP A 286 -13.10 -0.19 -6.96
CA ASP A 286 -13.08 0.45 -8.29
C ASP A 286 -12.76 1.95 -8.15
N ILE A 287 -11.45 2.25 -8.04
CA ILE A 287 -10.87 3.60 -7.92
C ILE A 287 -10.95 4.33 -9.27
N GLY A 288 -12.05 4.37 -9.86
CA GLY A 288 -12.39 5.13 -11.07
C GLY A 288 -13.80 5.58 -10.97
N SER A 289 -14.43 5.23 -9.87
CA SER A 289 -15.78 5.61 -9.57
C SER A 289 -15.81 7.09 -9.22
N SER A 290 -16.14 7.91 -10.21
CA SER A 290 -16.73 9.21 -9.95
C SER A 290 -17.81 9.04 -8.86
N PHE A 291 -18.15 10.11 -8.16
CA PHE A 291 -19.26 10.20 -7.23
C PHE A 291 -20.56 9.49 -7.72
N LEU A 292 -20.68 9.25 -9.03
CA LEU A 292 -21.79 8.59 -9.71
C LEU A 292 -21.74 7.04 -9.69
N SER A 293 -20.66 6.43 -9.23
CA SER A 293 -20.48 4.96 -9.21
C SER A 293 -20.24 4.39 -7.82
N ARG A 294 -20.54 5.15 -6.77
CA ARG A 294 -20.42 4.66 -5.39
C ARG A 294 -21.32 3.45 -5.16
N ASN A 295 -20.73 2.37 -4.67
CA ASN A 295 -21.46 1.25 -4.11
C ASN A 295 -22.31 1.75 -2.95
N TYR A 296 -23.62 1.60 -3.03
CA TYR A 296 -24.51 1.94 -1.93
C TYR A 296 -24.38 0.90 -0.81
N THR A 297 -24.38 1.37 0.44
CA THR A 297 -24.41 0.53 1.63
C THR A 297 -25.44 1.05 2.63
N LEU A 298 -26.13 0.17 3.32
CA LEU A 298 -27.04 0.58 4.39
C LEU A 298 -26.25 0.98 5.63
N LYS A 299 -26.70 2.05 6.31
CA LYS A 299 -26.15 2.50 7.58
C LYS A 299 -26.46 1.50 8.68
N ASN A 300 -25.47 1.20 9.51
CA ASN A 300 -25.68 0.55 10.78
C ASN A 300 -26.13 1.59 11.81
N HIS A 301 -27.34 1.44 12.31
CA HIS A 301 -27.89 2.34 13.33
C HIS A 301 -27.52 1.92 14.76
N ILE A 302 -27.19 0.65 14.98
CA ILE A 302 -26.73 0.10 16.25
C ILE A 302 -25.21 -0.04 16.20
N ASN A 303 -24.50 0.56 17.15
CA ASN A 303 -23.04 0.50 17.25
C ASN A 303 -22.63 0.36 18.71
N VAL A 304 -22.57 -0.87 19.21
CA VAL A 304 -22.28 -1.18 20.63
C VAL A 304 -20.81 -1.33 20.95
N ILE A 305 -19.95 -1.51 19.92
CA ILE A 305 -18.50 -1.57 20.10
C ILE A 305 -17.92 -0.27 19.57
N PRO A 306 -17.32 0.58 20.41
CA PRO A 306 -16.63 1.78 19.94
C PRO A 306 -15.44 1.43 19.05
N ASP A 307 -15.18 2.28 18.08
CA ASP A 307 -14.00 2.18 17.23
C ASP A 307 -12.74 2.16 18.10
N ARG A 308 -11.85 1.22 17.83
CA ARG A 308 -10.59 1.10 18.55
C ARG A 308 -9.59 2.09 17.96
N LEU A 309 -9.29 3.12 18.72
CA LEU A 309 -8.21 4.06 18.42
C LEU A 309 -6.91 3.51 19.03
N MET A 310 -6.16 2.65 18.31
CA MET A 310 -4.95 2.01 18.84
C MET A 310 -3.77 2.12 17.90
N ASP A 311 -2.61 2.45 18.45
CA ASP A 311 -1.32 2.35 17.78
C ASP A 311 -0.60 1.00 18.05
N ILE A 312 -1.16 0.15 18.91
CA ILE A 312 -0.60 -1.18 19.20
C ILE A 312 -1.05 -2.20 18.15
N SER A 313 -0.16 -3.12 17.80
CA SER A 313 -0.46 -4.21 16.87
C SER A 313 -1.66 -5.04 17.36
N GLU A 314 -2.62 -5.30 16.47
CA GLU A 314 -3.88 -5.98 16.84
C GLU A 314 -3.65 -7.37 17.48
N ASN A 315 -2.62 -8.08 17.06
CA ASN A 315 -2.26 -9.38 17.59
C ASN A 315 -1.89 -9.36 19.08
N ARG A 316 -1.65 -8.19 19.67
CA ARG A 316 -1.38 -7.99 21.10
C ARG A 316 -2.64 -8.02 21.95
N VAL A 317 -3.77 -7.57 21.39
CA VAL A 317 -5.04 -7.40 22.10
C VAL A 317 -6.13 -8.38 21.65
N ARG A 318 -5.99 -8.93 20.42
CA ARG A 318 -7.01 -9.79 19.82
C ARG A 318 -7.05 -11.17 20.47
N LYS A 319 -8.03 -11.42 21.32
CA LYS A 319 -8.33 -12.75 21.90
C LYS A 319 -9.39 -13.42 21.02
N ASN A 320 -8.94 -14.20 20.03
CA ASN A 320 -9.78 -14.76 18.98
C ASN A 320 -9.90 -16.28 19.02
N GLN A 321 -10.94 -16.77 18.34
CA GLN A 321 -11.05 -18.13 17.80
C GLN A 321 -11.57 -17.96 16.38
N THR A 322 -10.67 -18.07 15.41
CA THR A 322 -10.98 -17.71 14.02
C THR A 322 -10.81 -18.94 13.12
N HIS A 323 -11.80 -19.18 12.25
CA HIS A 323 -11.77 -20.20 11.22
C HIS A 323 -12.15 -19.57 9.90
N THR A 324 -11.36 -19.81 8.83
CA THR A 324 -11.61 -19.27 7.48
C THR A 324 -11.41 -20.34 6.43
N ILE A 325 -12.29 -20.35 5.44
CA ILE A 325 -12.17 -21.13 4.22
C ILE A 325 -12.27 -20.14 3.07
N SER A 326 -11.29 -20.14 2.17
CA SER A 326 -11.30 -19.29 0.98
C SER A 326 -10.97 -20.12 -0.24
N MET A 327 -11.83 -20.09 -1.26
CA MET A 327 -11.65 -20.78 -2.54
C MET A 327 -11.70 -19.75 -3.65
N ASN A 328 -10.59 -19.62 -4.39
CA ASN A 328 -10.46 -18.67 -5.49
C ASN A 328 -9.95 -19.43 -6.70
N ASN A 329 -10.75 -19.48 -7.73
CA ASN A 329 -10.47 -20.24 -8.94
C ASN A 329 -10.73 -19.39 -10.18
N LEU A 330 -9.88 -19.55 -11.18
CA LEU A 330 -9.98 -18.90 -12.48
C LEU A 330 -9.78 -19.92 -13.59
N TRP A 331 -10.68 -19.93 -14.56
CA TRP A 331 -10.62 -20.77 -15.73
C TRP A 331 -10.66 -19.90 -17.00
N GLY A 332 -9.71 -20.10 -17.87
CA GLY A 332 -9.73 -19.55 -19.22
C GLY A 332 -10.72 -20.35 -20.09
N VAL A 333 -11.94 -19.86 -20.21
CA VAL A 333 -13.02 -20.49 -21.00
C VAL A 333 -12.99 -20.12 -22.47
N GLY A 334 -12.20 -19.12 -22.85
CA GLY A 334 -11.95 -18.69 -24.22
C GLY A 334 -10.55 -18.12 -24.41
N LYS A 335 -10.21 -17.67 -25.61
CA LYS A 335 -8.88 -17.12 -25.93
C LYS A 335 -8.52 -15.91 -25.06
N ASN A 336 -9.50 -15.07 -24.73
CA ASN A 336 -9.37 -13.86 -23.93
C ASN A 336 -10.51 -13.71 -22.91
N THR A 337 -11.13 -14.82 -22.52
CA THR A 337 -12.27 -14.84 -21.61
C THR A 337 -11.95 -15.73 -20.44
N ASP A 338 -12.08 -15.17 -19.25
CA ASP A 338 -11.84 -15.84 -17.97
C ASP A 338 -13.14 -15.90 -17.16
N LEU A 339 -13.41 -17.07 -16.60
CA LEU A 339 -14.43 -17.27 -15.57
C LEU A 339 -13.71 -17.37 -14.22
N SER A 340 -14.05 -16.54 -13.28
CA SER A 340 -13.52 -16.63 -11.91
C SER A 340 -14.65 -16.87 -10.91
N THR A 341 -14.36 -17.69 -9.90
CA THR A 341 -15.25 -17.92 -8.77
C THR A 341 -14.48 -17.69 -7.47
N GLN A 342 -15.16 -17.10 -6.53
CA GLN A 342 -14.61 -16.84 -5.19
C GLN A 342 -15.67 -17.24 -4.17
N LEU A 343 -15.28 -18.01 -3.17
CA LEU A 343 -16.09 -18.37 -2.03
C LEU A 343 -15.28 -18.16 -0.76
N LEU A 344 -15.82 -17.41 0.16
CA LEU A 344 -15.23 -17.16 1.47
C LEU A 344 -16.25 -17.47 2.55
N TYR A 345 -15.87 -18.29 3.50
CA TYR A 345 -16.56 -18.41 4.78
C TYR A 345 -15.59 -18.08 5.91
N SER A 346 -16.02 -17.28 6.87
CA SER A 346 -15.27 -17.02 8.09
C SER A 346 -16.18 -17.08 9.31
N HIS A 347 -15.69 -17.73 10.36
CA HIS A 347 -16.23 -17.70 11.72
C HIS A 347 -15.18 -17.08 12.64
N ASP A 348 -15.56 -16.03 13.34
CA ASP A 348 -14.67 -15.34 14.26
C ASP A 348 -15.38 -15.09 15.60
N ARG A 349 -14.76 -15.55 16.70
CA ARG A 349 -15.18 -15.26 18.04
C ARG A 349 -14.12 -14.41 18.71
N LEU A 350 -14.49 -13.22 19.12
CA LEU A 350 -13.60 -12.26 19.75
C LEU A 350 -14.02 -12.03 21.19
N VAL A 351 -13.03 -11.92 22.07
CA VAL A 351 -13.23 -11.46 23.45
C VAL A 351 -12.35 -10.24 23.66
N SER A 352 -12.90 -9.18 24.20
CA SER A 352 -12.14 -7.97 24.54
C SER A 352 -12.53 -7.47 25.92
N ALA A 353 -11.56 -6.93 26.63
CA ALA A 353 -11.79 -6.19 27.87
C ALA A 353 -11.03 -4.86 27.79
N SER A 354 -11.72 -3.79 28.12
CA SER A 354 -11.16 -2.44 28.12
C SER A 354 -11.78 -1.59 29.23
N CYS A 355 -10.98 -0.66 29.73
CA CYS A 355 -11.45 0.40 30.61
C CYS A 355 -11.35 1.71 29.84
N SER A 356 -12.42 2.51 29.82
CA SER A 356 -12.41 3.83 29.20
C SER A 356 -12.81 4.90 30.18
N GLN A 357 -12.10 6.03 30.11
CA GLN A 357 -12.44 7.27 30.77
C GLN A 357 -12.68 8.31 29.68
N THR A 358 -13.90 8.82 29.59
CA THR A 358 -14.27 9.84 28.60
C THR A 358 -14.58 11.14 29.31
N SER A 359 -13.89 12.21 28.89
CA SER A 359 -14.15 13.58 29.31
C SER A 359 -14.79 14.34 28.14
N TYR A 360 -16.01 14.79 28.31
CA TYR A 360 -16.71 15.65 27.35
C TYR A 360 -16.51 17.10 27.77
N PHE A 361 -15.86 17.89 26.92
CA PHE A 361 -15.60 19.30 27.19
C PHE A 361 -16.79 20.14 26.78
N LEU A 362 -17.47 20.75 27.72
CA LEU A 362 -18.50 21.75 27.52
C LEU A 362 -17.92 23.15 27.75
N ASN A 363 -18.61 24.20 27.35
CA ASN A 363 -18.10 25.56 27.49
C ASN A 363 -17.90 26.01 28.95
N ASP A 364 -18.67 25.45 29.88
CA ASP A 364 -18.70 25.83 31.30
C ASP A 364 -18.36 24.66 32.26
N SER A 365 -18.24 23.44 31.76
CA SER A 365 -18.07 22.25 32.58
C SER A 365 -17.47 21.07 31.80
N THR A 366 -17.10 20.01 32.51
CA THR A 366 -16.65 18.75 31.91
C THR A 366 -17.45 17.60 32.47
N ILE A 367 -18.04 16.79 31.60
CA ILE A 367 -18.70 15.54 32.00
C ILE A 367 -17.68 14.41 31.90
N LEU A 368 -17.48 13.70 33.00
CA LEU A 368 -16.57 12.57 33.13
C LEU A 368 -17.36 11.28 33.25
N THR A 369 -17.00 10.27 32.42
CA THR A 369 -17.54 8.92 32.53
C THR A 369 -16.44 7.88 32.62
N ASN A 370 -16.60 6.88 33.45
CA ASN A 370 -15.70 5.74 33.58
C ASN A 370 -16.47 4.45 33.30
N GLU A 371 -15.94 3.62 32.40
CA GLU A 371 -16.61 2.43 31.91
C GLU A 371 -15.62 1.26 31.79
N ASN A 372 -15.93 0.13 32.48
CA ASN A 372 -15.22 -1.13 32.33
C ASN A 372 -16.08 -2.06 31.50
N GLN A 373 -15.59 -2.41 30.33
CA GLN A 373 -16.32 -3.19 29.35
C GLN A 373 -15.67 -4.55 29.12
N LYS A 374 -16.50 -5.61 29.16
CA LYS A 374 -16.15 -6.95 28.68
C LYS A 374 -17.08 -7.31 27.54
N ALA A 375 -16.54 -7.48 26.35
CA ALA A 375 -17.32 -7.77 25.14
C ALA A 375 -16.96 -9.15 24.57
N LYS A 376 -18.00 -9.88 24.13
CA LYS A 376 -17.89 -11.13 23.38
C LYS A 376 -18.63 -10.96 22.07
N THR A 377 -17.90 -11.01 20.95
CA THR A 377 -18.48 -10.90 19.61
C THR A 377 -18.32 -12.21 18.87
N ARG A 378 -19.39 -12.66 18.22
CA ARG A 378 -19.38 -13.77 17.25
C ARG A 378 -19.75 -13.22 15.89
N GLN A 379 -18.88 -13.44 14.93
CA GLN A 379 -19.09 -12.99 13.56
C GLN A 379 -19.01 -14.19 12.61
N ASN A 380 -20.08 -14.40 11.83
CA ASN A 380 -20.07 -15.31 10.71
C ASN A 380 -20.21 -14.49 9.44
N LYS A 381 -19.38 -14.76 8.44
CA LYS A 381 -19.43 -14.10 7.15
C LYS A 381 -19.35 -15.13 6.03
N LEU A 382 -20.28 -15.06 5.09
CA LEU A 382 -20.26 -15.82 3.85
C LEU A 382 -20.26 -14.84 2.68
N SER A 383 -19.24 -14.88 1.84
CA SER A 383 -19.16 -14.12 0.60
C SER A 383 -18.94 -15.07 -0.56
N ALA A 384 -19.72 -14.90 -1.62
CA ALA A 384 -19.57 -15.65 -2.85
C ALA A 384 -19.62 -14.71 -4.05
N SER A 385 -18.80 -14.96 -5.08
CA SER A 385 -18.87 -14.23 -6.34
C SER A 385 -18.52 -15.11 -7.53
N ILE A 386 -19.17 -14.82 -8.65
CA ILE A 386 -18.91 -15.41 -9.95
C ILE A 386 -18.71 -14.26 -10.92
N ALA A 387 -17.58 -14.24 -11.63
CA ALA A 387 -17.28 -13.19 -12.59
C ALA A 387 -16.85 -13.79 -13.93
N LEU A 388 -17.43 -13.28 -15.01
CA LEU A 388 -17.02 -13.54 -16.38
C LEU A 388 -16.34 -12.29 -16.93
N ASN A 389 -15.11 -12.42 -17.40
CA ASN A 389 -14.31 -11.28 -17.87
C ASN A 389 -13.70 -11.56 -19.25
N THR A 390 -13.87 -10.62 -20.17
CA THR A 390 -13.21 -10.60 -21.48
C THR A 390 -12.50 -9.27 -21.66
N ASN A 391 -11.20 -9.28 -21.97
CA ASN A 391 -10.41 -8.06 -22.11
C ASN A 391 -9.52 -8.12 -23.35
N THR A 392 -9.99 -7.50 -24.43
CA THR A 392 -9.30 -7.41 -25.72
C THR A 392 -9.09 -5.94 -26.13
N SER A 393 -8.34 -5.69 -27.20
CA SER A 393 -8.17 -4.34 -27.75
C SER A 393 -9.45 -3.72 -28.34
N LYS A 394 -10.50 -4.51 -28.55
CA LYS A 394 -11.77 -4.05 -29.12
C LYS A 394 -12.97 -4.22 -28.20
N LEU A 395 -12.92 -5.17 -27.28
CA LEU A 395 -14.02 -5.54 -26.41
C LEU A 395 -13.51 -5.74 -24.98
N TYR A 396 -14.09 -5.03 -24.05
CA TYR A 396 -14.04 -5.33 -22.64
C TYR A 396 -15.44 -5.65 -22.15
N PHE A 397 -15.57 -6.76 -21.47
CA PHE A 397 -16.81 -7.20 -20.89
C PHE A 397 -16.53 -7.82 -19.54
N THR A 398 -17.26 -7.42 -18.52
CA THR A 398 -17.26 -8.11 -17.24
C THR A 398 -18.67 -8.13 -16.66
N ASN A 399 -19.06 -9.28 -16.12
CA ASN A 399 -20.25 -9.40 -15.31
C ASN A 399 -19.88 -10.15 -14.04
N THR A 400 -20.21 -9.57 -12.89
CA THR A 400 -19.89 -10.10 -11.57
C THR A 400 -21.12 -10.11 -10.71
N LEU A 401 -21.62 -11.31 -10.40
CA LEU A 401 -22.68 -11.53 -9.43
C LEU A 401 -22.04 -11.88 -8.08
N SER A 402 -22.43 -11.18 -7.02
CA SER A 402 -21.87 -11.34 -5.69
C SER A 402 -22.93 -11.34 -4.60
N THR A 403 -22.65 -12.09 -3.55
CA THR A 403 -23.44 -12.16 -2.33
C THR A 403 -22.54 -11.99 -1.12
N ASP A 404 -22.93 -11.11 -0.19
CA ASP A 404 -22.29 -10.92 1.09
C ASP A 404 -23.33 -11.06 2.21
N LEU A 405 -23.17 -12.08 3.03
CA LEU A 405 -24.06 -12.40 4.15
C LEU A 405 -23.21 -12.37 5.42
N GLN A 406 -23.66 -11.61 6.41
CA GLN A 406 -22.94 -11.46 7.67
C GLN A 406 -23.92 -11.55 8.83
N TRP A 407 -23.52 -12.22 9.90
CA TRP A 407 -24.22 -12.33 11.17
C TRP A 407 -23.26 -11.95 12.28
N ASN A 408 -23.56 -10.85 12.96
CA ASN A 408 -22.79 -10.37 14.10
C ASN A 408 -23.65 -10.41 15.35
N ASP A 409 -23.24 -11.16 16.34
CA ASP A 409 -23.81 -11.20 17.68
C ASP A 409 -22.78 -10.67 18.68
N THR A 410 -23.16 -9.72 19.49
CA THR A 410 -22.29 -9.09 20.49
C THR A 410 -22.98 -9.04 21.83
N ASP A 411 -22.35 -9.60 22.85
CA ASP A 411 -22.74 -9.51 24.25
C ASP A 411 -21.71 -8.66 25.00
N ILE A 412 -22.16 -7.66 25.77
CA ILE A 412 -21.34 -6.73 26.52
C ILE A 412 -21.82 -6.68 27.95
N ASP A 413 -20.91 -6.90 28.88
CA ASP A 413 -21.08 -6.58 30.29
C ASP A 413 -20.29 -5.30 30.58
N MET A 414 -20.96 -4.28 31.14
CA MET A 414 -20.40 -2.96 31.43
C MET A 414 -20.61 -2.59 32.88
N GLU A 415 -19.52 -2.20 33.54
CA GLU A 415 -19.48 -1.67 34.91
C GLU A 415 -18.98 -0.23 34.87
N GLY A 416 -19.26 0.55 35.91
CA GLY A 416 -18.78 1.94 36.05
C GLY A 416 -19.90 2.95 36.22
N THR A 417 -19.80 4.12 35.56
CA THR A 417 -20.75 5.23 35.70
C THR A 417 -22.20 4.82 35.36
N TYR A 418 -22.37 3.98 34.34
CA TYR A 418 -23.66 3.50 33.87
C TYR A 418 -23.61 1.97 33.68
N PRO A 419 -23.76 1.18 34.78
CA PRO A 419 -23.69 -0.27 34.69
C PRO A 419 -24.85 -0.83 33.87
N ASN A 420 -24.52 -1.75 32.92
CA ASN A 420 -25.51 -2.34 32.04
C ASN A 420 -24.99 -3.60 31.37
N ARG A 421 -25.93 -4.37 30.83
CA ARG A 421 -25.65 -5.48 29.94
C ARG A 421 -26.30 -5.23 28.59
N GLN A 422 -25.56 -5.39 27.50
CA GLN A 422 -26.04 -5.21 26.13
C GLN A 422 -25.96 -6.51 25.38
N THR A 423 -27.00 -6.81 24.59
CA THR A 423 -27.02 -7.88 23.60
C THR A 423 -27.45 -7.29 22.26
N ALA A 424 -26.52 -7.26 21.30
CA ALA A 424 -26.77 -6.75 19.94
C ALA A 424 -26.71 -7.90 18.93
N ARG A 425 -27.73 -8.00 18.05
CA ARG A 425 -27.73 -8.87 16.90
C ARG A 425 -27.85 -8.04 15.65
N GLN A 426 -26.86 -8.18 14.75
CA GLN A 426 -26.68 -7.28 13.60
C GLN A 426 -26.42 -8.06 12.31
N PRO A 427 -27.39 -8.84 11.81
CA PRO A 427 -27.26 -9.48 10.50
C PRO A 427 -27.30 -8.43 9.37
N SER A 428 -26.50 -8.65 8.34
CA SER A 428 -26.45 -7.82 7.13
C SER A 428 -26.40 -8.70 5.90
N TYR A 429 -27.29 -8.44 4.95
CA TYR A 429 -27.46 -9.22 3.73
C TYR A 429 -27.34 -8.30 2.53
N LYS A 430 -26.47 -8.64 1.58
CA LYS A 430 -26.30 -7.92 0.32
C LYS A 430 -26.14 -8.90 -0.83
N VAL A 431 -26.94 -8.71 -1.87
CA VAL A 431 -26.78 -9.37 -3.18
C VAL A 431 -26.60 -8.28 -4.21
N HIS A 432 -25.59 -8.38 -5.05
CA HIS A 432 -25.35 -7.36 -6.07
C HIS A 432 -24.78 -7.94 -7.35
N ASP A 433 -25.12 -7.29 -8.45
CA ASP A 433 -24.64 -7.58 -9.80
C ASP A 433 -23.93 -6.35 -10.37
N LYS A 434 -22.77 -6.56 -10.96
CA LYS A 434 -21.98 -5.54 -11.65
C LYS A 434 -21.72 -5.98 -13.09
N PHE A 435 -22.27 -5.24 -14.03
CA PHE A 435 -22.14 -5.46 -15.46
C PHE A 435 -21.39 -4.29 -16.10
N GLU A 436 -20.36 -4.58 -16.87
CA GLU A 436 -19.60 -3.58 -17.64
C GLU A 436 -19.36 -4.10 -19.06
N LEU A 437 -19.72 -3.30 -20.03
CA LEU A 437 -19.47 -3.56 -21.46
C LEU A 437 -18.78 -2.33 -22.07
N LEU A 438 -17.68 -2.54 -22.74
CA LEU A 438 -17.02 -1.53 -23.55
C LEU A 438 -16.68 -2.11 -24.92
N ARG A 439 -17.11 -1.44 -25.98
CA ARG A 439 -16.81 -1.80 -27.36
C ARG A 439 -16.09 -0.64 -28.05
N ARG A 440 -14.93 -0.91 -28.62
CA ARG A 440 -14.16 0.01 -29.45
C ARG A 440 -14.36 -0.30 -30.90
N THR A 441 -14.73 0.71 -31.69
CA THR A 441 -14.83 0.63 -33.15
C THR A 441 -14.04 1.78 -33.74
N GLY A 442 -12.81 1.50 -34.19
CA GLY A 442 -11.87 2.53 -34.64
C GLY A 442 -11.58 3.57 -33.54
N LYS A 443 -12.01 4.82 -33.79
CA LYS A 443 -11.85 5.96 -32.86
C LYS A 443 -13.01 6.11 -31.87
N GLN A 444 -14.07 5.34 -32.03
CA GLN A 444 -15.26 5.39 -31.17
C GLN A 444 -15.18 4.35 -30.06
N VAL A 445 -15.65 4.72 -28.88
CA VAL A 445 -15.78 3.84 -27.71
C VAL A 445 -17.19 3.97 -27.17
N PHE A 446 -17.90 2.88 -27.19
CA PHE A 446 -19.20 2.75 -26.54
C PHE A 446 -19.02 2.01 -25.23
N THR A 447 -19.66 2.50 -24.14
CA THR A 447 -19.68 1.78 -22.86
C THR A 447 -21.11 1.67 -22.35
N PHE A 448 -21.40 0.57 -21.69
CA PHE A 448 -22.59 0.38 -20.88
C PHE A 448 -22.20 -0.24 -19.56
N ASN A 449 -22.59 0.39 -18.46
CA ASN A 449 -22.32 -0.08 -17.09
C ASN A 449 -23.65 -0.15 -16.33
N SER A 450 -23.83 -1.20 -15.54
CA SER A 450 -24.96 -1.34 -14.64
C SER A 450 -24.50 -1.98 -13.32
N TYR A 451 -24.91 -1.39 -12.22
CA TYR A 451 -24.72 -1.94 -10.87
C TYR A 451 -26.07 -1.99 -10.18
N ASN A 452 -26.46 -3.18 -9.72
CA ASN A 452 -27.72 -3.43 -9.04
C ASN A 452 -27.46 -4.10 -7.70
N ALA A 453 -28.08 -3.64 -6.64
CA ALA A 453 -27.88 -4.20 -5.31
C ALA A 453 -29.18 -4.21 -4.51
N TYR A 454 -29.44 -5.31 -3.83
CA TYR A 454 -30.45 -5.41 -2.78
C TYR A 454 -29.78 -5.66 -1.45
N MET A 455 -30.23 -4.94 -0.42
CA MET A 455 -29.63 -4.96 0.92
C MET A 455 -30.71 -5.01 2.00
N SER A 456 -30.41 -5.70 3.10
CA SER A 456 -31.30 -5.77 4.26
C SER A 456 -30.50 -5.91 5.56
N ASN A 457 -30.74 -5.01 6.51
CA ASN A 457 -30.10 -4.97 7.84
C ASN A 457 -31.19 -5.02 8.92
N PRO A 458 -31.64 -6.20 9.40
CA PRO A 458 -32.54 -6.32 10.55
C PRO A 458 -31.71 -6.43 11.84
N HIS A 459 -31.58 -5.33 12.58
CA HIS A 459 -30.75 -5.21 13.77
C HIS A 459 -31.61 -5.14 15.02
N THR A 460 -31.13 -5.72 16.10
CA THR A 460 -31.75 -5.64 17.45
C THR A 460 -30.70 -5.32 18.48
N LEU A 461 -31.09 -4.51 19.49
CA LEU A 461 -30.28 -4.21 20.65
C LEU A 461 -31.19 -4.35 21.88
N LEU A 462 -30.73 -5.12 22.85
CA LEU A 462 -31.29 -5.23 24.19
C LEU A 462 -30.31 -4.65 25.17
N VAL A 463 -30.74 -3.70 25.99
CA VAL A 463 -29.95 -3.08 27.09
C VAL A 463 -30.66 -3.33 28.38
N GLN A 464 -30.03 -4.03 29.32
CA GLN A 464 -30.52 -4.30 30.64
C GLN A 464 -29.73 -3.43 31.63
N ARG A 465 -30.42 -2.55 32.33
CA ARG A 465 -29.90 -1.68 33.40
C ARG A 465 -30.53 -2.03 34.72
N PRO A 466 -29.97 -1.55 35.84
CA PRO A 466 -30.61 -1.72 37.15
C PRO A 466 -32.00 -1.09 37.28
N ASP A 467 -32.25 -0.03 36.52
CA ASP A 467 -33.50 0.75 36.50
C ASP A 467 -34.53 0.27 35.46
N GLY A 468 -34.18 -0.69 34.61
CA GLY A 468 -35.06 -1.22 33.58
C GLY A 468 -34.41 -1.81 32.38
N THR A 469 -35.23 -2.31 31.47
CA THR A 469 -34.79 -2.92 30.21
C THR A 469 -35.23 -2.07 29.03
N GLN A 470 -34.33 -1.86 28.09
CA GLN A 470 -34.56 -1.14 26.81
C GLN A 470 -34.35 -2.08 25.65
N GLN A 471 -35.24 -2.03 24.67
CA GLN A 471 -35.11 -2.83 23.45
C GLN A 471 -35.26 -1.95 22.25
N GLN A 472 -34.30 -2.00 21.34
CA GLN A 472 -34.32 -1.33 20.04
C GLN A 472 -34.36 -2.37 18.92
N ASN A 473 -35.32 -2.24 18.02
CA ASN A 473 -35.39 -2.99 16.79
C ASN A 473 -35.26 -2.01 15.61
N VAL A 474 -34.39 -2.31 14.63
CA VAL A 474 -34.25 -1.50 13.40
C VAL A 474 -34.19 -2.43 12.23
N ARG A 475 -35.10 -2.26 11.26
CA ARG A 475 -35.08 -2.98 10.00
C ARG A 475 -34.94 -1.99 8.85
N SER A 476 -33.78 -1.99 8.19
CA SER A 476 -33.51 -1.20 7.00
C SER A 476 -33.38 -2.10 5.79
N GLN A 477 -34.01 -1.70 4.66
CA GLN A 477 -33.92 -2.39 3.39
C GLN A 477 -33.70 -1.38 2.27
N ALA A 478 -32.94 -1.73 1.24
CA ALA A 478 -32.76 -0.88 0.07
C ALA A 478 -32.56 -1.70 -1.20
N PHE A 479 -33.15 -1.19 -2.28
CA PHE A 479 -32.77 -1.54 -3.64
C PHE A 479 -32.06 -0.33 -4.26
N PHE A 480 -30.88 -0.57 -4.80
CA PHE A 480 -30.05 0.44 -5.47
C PHE A 480 -29.71 -0.04 -6.88
N SER A 481 -29.92 0.82 -7.88
CA SER A 481 -29.53 0.58 -9.26
C SER A 481 -28.82 1.81 -9.83
N ASN A 482 -27.70 1.62 -10.50
CA ASN A 482 -26.99 2.67 -11.23
C ASN A 482 -26.62 2.14 -12.60
N SER A 483 -27.33 2.59 -13.63
CA SER A 483 -27.11 2.20 -15.02
C SER A 483 -26.68 3.40 -15.85
N SER A 484 -25.69 3.23 -16.70
CA SER A 484 -25.17 4.32 -17.52
C SER A 484 -24.62 3.82 -18.85
N THR A 485 -24.76 4.67 -19.85
CA THR A 485 -24.15 4.49 -21.16
C THR A 485 -23.22 5.67 -21.47
N SER A 486 -22.14 5.43 -22.20
CA SER A 486 -21.34 6.52 -22.70
C SER A 486 -20.84 6.29 -24.12
N LEU A 487 -20.71 7.38 -24.85
CA LEU A 487 -20.09 7.43 -26.16
C LEU A 487 -18.84 8.30 -26.07
N GLY A 488 -17.70 7.74 -26.46
CA GLY A 488 -16.41 8.44 -26.52
C GLY A 488 -15.87 8.47 -27.94
N TYR A 489 -15.15 9.55 -28.26
CA TYR A 489 -14.49 9.71 -29.55
C TYR A 489 -13.04 10.15 -29.34
N TYR A 490 -12.12 9.40 -29.97
CA TYR A 490 -10.68 9.68 -29.87
C TYR A 490 -10.20 10.51 -31.05
N LEU A 491 -9.81 11.76 -30.75
CA LEU A 491 -9.21 12.72 -31.68
C LEU A 491 -7.80 13.02 -31.17
N LYS A 492 -6.82 12.20 -31.55
CA LYS A 492 -5.45 12.36 -31.04
C LYS A 492 -5.01 13.84 -31.10
N PRO A 493 -4.56 14.47 -30.01
CA PRO A 493 -4.28 13.91 -28.68
C PRO A 493 -5.44 13.93 -27.66
N PHE A 494 -6.67 14.16 -28.12
CA PHE A 494 -7.84 14.31 -27.27
C PHE A 494 -8.72 13.05 -27.27
N MET A 495 -9.30 12.73 -26.11
CA MET A 495 -10.42 11.81 -25.94
C MET A 495 -11.59 12.57 -25.34
N VAL A 496 -12.69 12.67 -26.06
CA VAL A 496 -13.93 13.31 -25.58
C VAL A 496 -14.97 12.24 -25.39
N SER A 497 -15.69 12.27 -24.29
CA SER A 497 -16.80 11.33 -24.02
C SER A 497 -17.97 12.01 -23.32
N MET A 498 -19.15 11.53 -23.62
CA MET A 498 -20.41 11.92 -22.98
C MET A 498 -21.00 10.69 -22.32
N LYS A 499 -21.25 10.75 -21.02
CA LYS A 499 -21.91 9.70 -20.23
C LYS A 499 -23.29 10.17 -19.82
N LEU A 500 -24.28 9.30 -20.04
CA LEU A 500 -25.66 9.46 -19.60
C LEU A 500 -25.97 8.35 -18.60
N GLY A 501 -26.69 8.66 -17.53
CA GLY A 501 -27.00 7.62 -16.55
C GLY A 501 -28.26 7.89 -15.75
N LEU A 502 -28.71 6.81 -15.13
CA LEU A 502 -29.88 6.73 -14.28
C LEU A 502 -29.50 6.00 -13.00
N VAL A 503 -29.77 6.63 -11.85
CA VAL A 503 -29.66 6.00 -10.53
C VAL A 503 -31.04 5.94 -9.89
N VAL A 504 -31.39 4.77 -9.40
CA VAL A 504 -32.61 4.53 -8.63
C VAL A 504 -32.23 4.02 -7.24
N LEU A 505 -32.73 4.68 -6.21
CA LEU A 505 -32.69 4.17 -4.85
C LEU A 505 -34.13 4.08 -4.32
N SER A 506 -34.50 2.94 -3.80
CA SER A 506 -35.71 2.76 -3.00
C SER A 506 -35.29 2.18 -1.66
N ARG A 507 -35.58 2.89 -0.58
CA ARG A 507 -35.19 2.51 0.79
C ARG A 507 -36.41 2.54 1.69
N SER A 508 -36.49 1.58 2.60
CA SER A 508 -37.45 1.59 3.71
C SER A 508 -36.73 1.34 5.03
N MET A 509 -37.19 1.99 6.08
CA MET A 509 -36.71 1.76 7.44
C MET A 509 -37.87 1.76 8.42
N ARG A 510 -37.87 0.76 9.30
CA ARG A 510 -38.74 0.69 10.49
C ARG A 510 -37.88 0.57 11.72
N SER A 511 -38.18 1.34 12.74
CA SER A 511 -37.57 1.17 14.05
C SER A 511 -38.61 1.29 15.16
N THR A 512 -38.42 0.53 16.22
CA THR A 512 -39.20 0.60 17.46
C THR A 512 -38.24 0.51 18.63
N ALA A 513 -38.44 1.36 19.62
CA ALA A 513 -37.74 1.25 20.88
C ALA A 513 -38.72 1.22 22.03
N ASP A 514 -38.47 0.34 22.99
CA ASP A 514 -39.27 0.17 24.22
C ASP A 514 -38.38 0.47 25.43
N GLY A 515 -38.96 0.95 26.51
CA GLY A 515 -38.26 1.26 27.78
C GLY A 515 -37.41 2.56 27.71
N ILE A 516 -37.65 3.43 26.75
CA ILE A 516 -37.08 4.78 26.68
C ILE A 516 -38.15 5.77 27.17
N PRO A 517 -37.81 6.77 28.05
CA PRO A 517 -38.76 7.74 28.50
C PRO A 517 -39.40 8.55 27.35
N ASP A 518 -40.73 8.68 27.37
CA ASP A 518 -41.48 9.46 26.34
C ASP A 518 -41.09 10.93 26.31
N SER A 519 -40.62 11.46 27.46
CA SER A 519 -40.13 12.86 27.57
C SER A 519 -38.94 13.18 26.66
N LEU A 520 -38.21 12.16 26.18
CA LEU A 520 -37.07 12.36 25.28
C LEU A 520 -37.51 12.53 23.82
N GLY A 521 -38.69 12.09 23.44
CA GLY A 521 -39.24 12.24 22.10
C GLY A 521 -39.78 10.94 21.50
N LEU A 522 -40.19 11.02 20.24
CA LEU A 522 -40.71 9.88 19.48
C LEU A 522 -39.64 8.80 19.29
N VAL A 523 -39.95 7.55 19.64
CA VAL A 523 -39.00 6.40 19.57
C VAL A 523 -39.33 5.39 18.46
N HIS A 524 -40.27 5.73 17.58
CA HIS A 524 -40.73 4.88 16.49
C HIS A 524 -40.45 5.55 15.14
N ASN A 525 -40.12 4.77 14.13
CA ASN A 525 -39.95 5.23 12.75
C ASN A 525 -40.59 4.25 11.75
N HIS A 526 -41.26 4.79 10.73
CA HIS A 526 -41.73 4.03 9.59
C HIS A 526 -41.60 4.91 8.34
N VAL A 527 -40.39 4.99 7.81
CA VAL A 527 -40.03 5.88 6.72
C VAL A 527 -39.69 5.11 5.45
N GLY A 528 -40.10 5.68 4.32
CA GLY A 528 -39.72 5.26 2.98
C GLY A 528 -39.13 6.43 2.22
N MET A 529 -38.12 6.16 1.44
CA MET A 529 -37.50 7.15 0.55
C MET A 529 -37.19 6.51 -0.79
N THR A 530 -37.54 7.23 -1.84
CA THR A 530 -37.15 6.89 -3.22
C THR A 530 -36.55 8.10 -3.88
N TYR A 531 -35.45 7.95 -4.59
CA TYR A 531 -34.99 8.94 -5.53
C TYR A 531 -34.66 8.35 -6.89
N LEU A 532 -34.84 9.20 -7.92
CA LEU A 532 -34.51 8.90 -9.30
C LEU A 532 -33.55 9.95 -9.81
N ARG A 533 -32.26 9.63 -9.96
CA ARG A 533 -31.28 10.57 -10.47
C ARG A 533 -30.99 10.32 -11.93
N THR A 534 -31.21 11.33 -12.75
CA THR A 534 -30.69 11.36 -14.11
C THR A 534 -29.43 12.24 -14.14
N TYR A 535 -28.42 11.83 -14.91
CA TYR A 535 -27.21 12.60 -15.03
C TYR A 535 -26.58 12.57 -16.40
N VAL A 536 -25.89 13.66 -16.72
CA VAL A 536 -25.05 13.83 -17.88
C VAL A 536 -23.64 14.17 -17.42
N SER A 537 -22.62 13.53 -17.95
CA SER A 537 -21.24 13.75 -17.56
C SER A 537 -20.33 13.85 -18.79
N PRO A 538 -20.17 15.04 -19.38
CA PRO A 538 -19.15 15.28 -20.38
C PRO A 538 -17.74 15.18 -19.75
N LYS A 539 -16.82 14.56 -20.48
CA LYS A 539 -15.43 14.37 -20.07
C LYS A 539 -14.51 14.57 -21.28
N ALA A 540 -13.44 15.32 -21.05
CA ALA A 540 -12.36 15.51 -22.00
C ALA A 540 -11.03 15.11 -21.40
N GLU A 541 -10.25 14.33 -22.11
CA GLU A 541 -8.87 13.94 -21.74
C GLU A 541 -7.92 14.38 -22.87
N PHE A 542 -6.75 14.87 -22.45
CA PHE A 542 -5.65 15.25 -23.35
C PHE A 542 -4.37 14.59 -22.86
N LYS A 543 -3.60 14.00 -23.80
CA LYS A 543 -2.29 13.41 -23.50
C LYS A 543 -1.32 13.70 -24.63
N SER A 544 -0.37 14.60 -24.40
CA SER A 544 0.70 14.91 -25.35
C SER A 544 1.83 15.68 -24.68
N GLY A 545 3.08 15.49 -25.13
CA GLY A 545 4.25 16.28 -24.72
C GLY A 545 4.53 16.30 -23.22
N GLY A 546 4.26 15.21 -22.51
CA GLY A 546 4.41 15.12 -21.04
C GLY A 546 3.19 15.60 -20.27
N TRP A 547 2.22 16.25 -20.91
CA TRP A 547 0.95 16.68 -20.32
C TRP A 547 -0.08 15.55 -20.32
N GLN A 548 -0.79 15.43 -19.21
CA GLN A 548 -2.02 14.68 -19.08
C GLN A 548 -3.06 15.57 -18.40
N VAL A 549 -4.15 15.82 -19.10
CA VAL A 549 -5.24 16.69 -18.61
C VAL A 549 -6.54 15.92 -18.68
N ARG A 550 -7.33 16.00 -17.61
CA ARG A 550 -8.70 15.48 -17.57
C ARG A 550 -9.62 16.55 -17.01
N LEU A 551 -10.68 16.82 -17.73
CA LEU A 551 -11.77 17.69 -17.33
C LEU A 551 -13.06 16.87 -17.31
N ALA A 552 -13.84 16.95 -16.25
CA ALA A 552 -15.16 16.34 -16.19
C ALA A 552 -16.17 17.31 -15.56
N LEU A 553 -17.37 17.36 -16.12
CA LEU A 553 -18.46 18.22 -15.65
C LEU A 553 -19.75 17.40 -15.49
N PRO A 554 -19.87 16.54 -14.45
CA PRO A 554 -21.10 15.86 -14.14
C PRO A 554 -22.17 16.85 -13.72
N VAL A 555 -23.36 16.74 -14.34
CA VAL A 555 -24.56 17.45 -13.98
C VAL A 555 -25.65 16.42 -13.74
N SER A 556 -26.34 16.48 -12.62
CA SER A 556 -27.44 15.58 -12.29
C SER A 556 -28.66 16.30 -11.79
N TYR A 557 -29.83 15.77 -12.11
CA TYR A 557 -31.13 16.14 -11.57
C TYR A 557 -31.69 14.99 -10.77
N THR A 558 -32.06 15.24 -9.51
CA THR A 558 -32.51 14.21 -8.57
C THR A 558 -33.78 14.66 -7.86
N PRO A 559 -34.94 14.19 -8.24
CA PRO A 559 -36.13 14.22 -7.41
C PRO A 559 -36.06 13.18 -6.30
N TYR A 560 -36.44 13.57 -5.10
CA TYR A 560 -36.51 12.76 -3.89
C TYR A 560 -37.95 12.72 -3.42
N PHE A 561 -38.45 11.51 -3.11
CA PHE A 561 -39.78 11.26 -2.59
C PHE A 561 -39.65 10.63 -1.21
N PHE A 562 -40.03 11.37 -0.20
CA PHE A 562 -39.97 10.93 1.18
C PHE A 562 -41.38 10.72 1.73
N LYS A 563 -41.59 9.63 2.47
CA LYS A 563 -42.82 9.33 3.16
C LYS A 563 -42.56 8.86 4.59
N ASP A 564 -43.15 9.55 5.56
CA ASP A 564 -43.23 9.05 6.93
C ASP A 564 -44.66 8.59 7.21
N LYS A 565 -44.80 7.29 7.42
CA LYS A 565 -46.13 6.68 7.60
C LYS A 565 -46.72 6.85 8.99
N LEU A 566 -45.88 7.21 9.99
CA LEU A 566 -46.34 7.42 11.35
C LEU A 566 -46.98 8.80 11.52
N VAL A 567 -46.34 9.81 11.01
CA VAL A 567 -46.84 11.19 11.05
C VAL A 567 -47.62 11.57 9.79
N GLN A 568 -47.85 10.61 8.87
CA GLN A 568 -48.55 10.80 7.60
C GLN A 568 -47.98 11.98 6.75
N ALA A 569 -46.66 12.27 6.92
CA ALA A 569 -46.01 13.31 6.16
C ALA A 569 -45.45 12.79 4.84
N SER A 570 -45.58 13.59 3.79
CA SER A 570 -44.95 13.34 2.49
C SER A 570 -44.27 14.60 2.02
N ASN A 571 -42.97 14.52 1.77
CA ASN A 571 -42.18 15.65 1.28
C ASN A 571 -41.47 15.26 -0.02
N ASN A 572 -41.53 16.15 -0.99
CA ASN A 572 -40.86 16.01 -2.27
C ASN A 572 -39.81 17.10 -2.40
N TYR A 573 -38.58 16.70 -2.67
CA TYR A 573 -37.48 17.60 -2.93
C TYR A 573 -36.89 17.31 -4.31
N HIS A 574 -36.30 18.32 -4.93
CA HIS A 574 -35.53 18.14 -6.15
C HIS A 574 -34.22 18.90 -6.03
N LYS A 575 -33.17 18.32 -6.57
CA LYS A 575 -31.81 18.92 -6.53
C LYS A 575 -31.12 18.80 -7.87
N VAL A 576 -30.54 19.92 -8.32
CA VAL A 576 -29.56 19.93 -9.41
C VAL A 576 -28.19 19.97 -8.79
N ILE A 577 -27.33 19.03 -9.16
CA ILE A 577 -25.96 18.90 -8.66
C ILE A 577 -25.00 19.04 -9.82
N VAL A 578 -24.03 19.97 -9.69
CA VAL A 578 -22.95 20.18 -10.64
C VAL A 578 -21.64 19.95 -9.92
N SER A 579 -20.84 18.96 -10.38
CA SER A 579 -19.63 18.52 -9.69
C SER A 579 -18.41 18.51 -10.61
N PRO A 580 -17.91 19.71 -11.04
CA PRO A 580 -16.75 19.79 -11.91
C PRO A 580 -15.49 19.22 -11.24
N SER A 581 -14.66 18.59 -12.04
CA SER A 581 -13.33 18.15 -11.62
C SER A 581 -12.29 18.37 -12.71
N VAL A 582 -11.08 18.72 -12.27
CA VAL A 582 -9.91 18.92 -13.11
C VAL A 582 -8.75 18.10 -12.57
N TYR A 583 -8.04 17.46 -13.47
CA TYR A 583 -6.76 16.82 -13.19
C TYR A 583 -5.74 17.25 -14.24
N LEU A 584 -4.62 17.77 -13.79
CA LEU A 584 -3.49 18.18 -14.59
C LEU A 584 -2.25 17.44 -14.12
N GLN A 585 -1.52 16.82 -15.02
CA GLN A 585 -0.21 16.25 -14.73
C GLN A 585 0.77 16.70 -15.78
N TYR A 586 1.96 17.08 -15.33
CA TYR A 586 3.09 17.35 -16.21
C TYR A 586 4.30 16.52 -15.80
N GLN A 587 4.86 15.80 -16.76
CA GLN A 587 6.07 15.01 -16.61
C GLN A 587 7.25 15.81 -17.13
N PHE A 588 8.00 16.47 -16.24
CA PHE A 588 9.19 17.29 -16.57
C PHE A 588 10.34 16.44 -17.14
N SER A 589 10.46 15.21 -16.64
CA SER A 589 11.48 14.25 -17.07
C SER A 589 11.02 12.81 -16.74
N SER A 590 11.78 11.80 -17.17
CA SER A 590 11.53 10.43 -16.74
C SER A 590 11.62 10.23 -15.20
N LYS A 591 12.18 11.21 -14.49
CA LYS A 591 12.43 11.16 -13.04
C LYS A 591 11.44 11.97 -12.22
N PHE A 592 10.90 13.06 -12.76
CA PHE A 592 10.09 14.01 -11.99
C PHE A 592 8.78 14.33 -12.69
N LYS A 593 7.68 14.22 -11.94
CA LYS A 593 6.34 14.63 -12.37
C LYS A 593 5.63 15.40 -11.26
N MET A 594 4.73 16.28 -11.66
CA MET A 594 3.85 17.03 -10.79
C MET A 594 2.40 16.82 -11.23
N SER A 595 1.47 16.72 -10.30
CA SER A 595 0.05 16.66 -10.60
C SER A 595 -0.75 17.58 -9.69
N LEU A 596 -1.75 18.23 -10.30
CA LEU A 596 -2.72 19.09 -9.64
C LEU A 596 -4.11 18.50 -9.89
N SER A 597 -4.90 18.32 -8.83
CA SER A 597 -6.30 17.96 -8.94
C SER A 597 -7.17 18.92 -8.18
N GLY A 598 -8.29 19.30 -8.78
CA GLY A 598 -9.29 20.15 -8.17
C GLY A 598 -10.69 19.59 -8.41
N SER A 599 -11.57 19.72 -7.43
CA SER A 599 -12.95 19.30 -7.56
C SER A 599 -13.87 20.18 -6.72
N ILE A 600 -15.06 20.40 -7.23
CA ILE A 600 -16.20 20.92 -6.48
C ILE A 600 -17.17 19.75 -6.36
N SER A 601 -17.54 19.42 -5.14
CA SER A 601 -18.53 18.41 -4.83
C SER A 601 -19.73 19.06 -4.16
N GLN A 602 -20.88 18.66 -4.56
CA GLN A 602 -22.12 18.98 -3.89
C GLN A 602 -22.67 17.66 -3.40
N ASN A 603 -22.68 17.47 -2.08
CA ASN A 603 -23.14 16.22 -1.51
C ASN A 603 -24.65 16.10 -1.70
N GLU A 604 -25.07 14.87 -1.85
CA GLU A 604 -26.45 14.50 -1.88
C GLU A 604 -27.06 14.64 -0.50
N ILE A 605 -28.36 14.74 -0.47
CA ILE A 605 -29.13 14.59 0.76
C ILE A 605 -28.68 13.30 1.44
N ARG A 606 -28.36 13.37 2.73
CA ARG A 606 -27.98 12.19 3.53
C ARG A 606 -29.22 11.34 3.83
N GLU A 607 -29.69 10.64 2.80
CA GLU A 607 -30.94 9.89 2.81
C GLU A 607 -31.03 8.89 3.97
N GLN A 608 -29.89 8.40 4.48
CA GLN A 608 -29.85 7.47 5.60
C GLN A 608 -30.14 8.11 6.94
N ASN A 609 -30.17 9.44 7.00
CA ASN A 609 -30.56 10.20 8.18
C ASN A 609 -31.99 10.77 8.09
N PHE A 610 -32.75 10.43 7.02
CA PHE A 610 -34.16 10.83 6.90
C PHE A 610 -35.06 9.97 7.79
N TYR A 611 -35.21 10.36 9.03
CA TYR A 611 -36.12 9.83 10.01
C TYR A 611 -36.25 10.80 11.17
N ASN A 612 -37.34 10.76 11.94
CA ASN A 612 -37.62 11.72 13.02
C ASN A 612 -37.46 11.12 14.42
N GLY A 613 -37.84 9.85 14.59
CA GLY A 613 -37.82 9.20 15.92
C GLY A 613 -36.42 8.84 16.34
N LEU A 614 -36.17 8.81 17.62
CA LEU A 614 -34.93 8.41 18.25
C LEU A 614 -34.63 6.93 17.99
N ILE A 615 -33.36 6.61 17.77
CA ILE A 615 -32.83 5.24 17.67
C ILE A 615 -31.72 5.10 18.71
N LEU A 616 -31.84 4.12 19.60
CA LEU A 616 -30.82 3.76 20.58
C LEU A 616 -29.72 2.98 19.85
N SER A 617 -28.52 3.58 19.75
CA SER A 617 -27.38 2.95 19.04
C SER A 617 -26.51 2.10 19.95
N ASP A 618 -26.44 2.42 21.20
CA ASP A 618 -25.81 1.68 22.30
C ASP A 618 -26.56 1.92 23.61
N PHE A 619 -25.97 1.61 24.75
CA PHE A 619 -26.65 1.75 26.04
C PHE A 619 -27.11 3.16 26.40
N ARG A 620 -26.61 4.23 25.80
CA ARG A 620 -26.94 5.64 26.13
C ARG A 620 -27.07 6.59 24.96
N ASN A 621 -26.54 6.24 23.77
CA ASN A 621 -26.61 7.13 22.62
C ASN A 621 -27.91 6.97 21.86
N LEU A 622 -28.73 7.99 21.92
CA LEU A 622 -29.97 8.15 21.16
C LEU A 622 -29.71 9.06 19.96
N ASN A 623 -29.86 8.52 18.75
CA ASN A 623 -29.66 9.26 17.53
C ASN A 623 -30.98 9.57 16.85
N THR A 624 -31.17 10.81 16.43
CA THR A 624 -32.25 11.18 15.50
C THR A 624 -31.69 11.66 14.18
N GLY A 625 -32.45 11.50 13.12
CA GLY A 625 -32.15 12.05 11.82
C GLY A 625 -32.69 13.46 11.63
N PHE A 626 -33.02 13.78 10.40
CA PHE A 626 -33.72 15.01 10.02
C PHE A 626 -34.54 14.77 8.76
N VAL A 627 -35.59 15.54 8.60
CA VAL A 627 -36.51 15.45 7.43
C VAL A 627 -36.51 16.68 6.57
N ASN A 628 -35.73 17.70 6.92
CA ASN A 628 -35.55 18.89 6.13
C ASN A 628 -34.44 18.74 5.11
N TYR A 629 -34.47 19.59 4.08
CA TYR A 629 -33.43 19.61 3.06
C TYR A 629 -32.06 19.92 3.64
N ASP A 630 -31.07 19.09 3.30
CA ASP A 630 -29.68 19.28 3.64
C ASP A 630 -28.85 19.57 2.38
N SER A 631 -27.94 20.49 2.48
CA SER A 631 -27.00 20.86 1.43
C SER A 631 -25.60 20.90 2.01
N GLU A 632 -24.71 20.11 1.45
CA GLU A 632 -23.29 20.15 1.77
C GLU A 632 -22.51 20.42 0.48
N HIS A 633 -21.68 21.45 0.51
CA HIS A 633 -20.81 21.86 -0.60
C HIS A 633 -19.36 21.67 -0.21
N GLY A 634 -18.62 20.91 -1.01
CA GLY A 634 -17.21 20.67 -0.81
C GLY A 634 -16.37 21.22 -1.96
N LYS A 635 -15.25 21.83 -1.65
CA LYS A 635 -14.21 22.23 -2.61
C LYS A 635 -12.91 21.56 -2.17
N SER A 636 -12.16 20.96 -3.09
CA SER A 636 -10.88 20.34 -2.78
C SER A 636 -9.85 20.69 -3.85
N LEU A 637 -8.64 20.98 -3.40
CA LEU A 637 -7.47 21.22 -4.25
C LEU A 637 -6.31 20.39 -3.70
N SER A 638 -5.68 19.59 -4.56
CA SER A 638 -4.54 18.75 -4.20
C SER A 638 -3.41 18.91 -5.20
N LEU A 639 -2.20 19.15 -4.69
CA LEU A 639 -0.95 19.22 -5.45
C LEU A 639 -0.06 18.06 -4.99
N SER A 640 0.52 17.33 -5.92
CA SER A 640 1.46 16.24 -5.61
C SER A 640 2.68 16.26 -6.51
N PHE A 641 3.80 15.82 -5.94
CA PHE A 641 5.11 15.72 -6.57
C PHE A 641 5.62 14.29 -6.44
N ASP A 642 6.09 13.70 -7.53
CA ASP A 642 6.69 12.39 -7.55
C ASP A 642 8.09 12.48 -8.18
N TYR A 643 9.09 11.95 -7.47
CA TYR A 643 10.47 11.85 -7.95
C TYR A 643 10.95 10.41 -7.85
N LYS A 644 11.61 9.92 -8.89
CA LYS A 644 12.17 8.57 -8.94
C LYS A 644 13.51 8.51 -9.66
N ARG A 645 14.45 7.76 -9.07
CA ARG A 645 15.71 7.33 -9.70
C ARG A 645 15.92 5.83 -9.47
N PRO A 646 15.32 4.95 -10.30
CA PRO A 646 15.33 3.50 -10.07
C PRO A 646 16.73 2.91 -9.97
N LEU A 647 17.68 3.34 -10.83
CA LEU A 647 19.07 2.88 -10.79
C LEU A 647 19.78 3.20 -9.46
N ASN A 648 19.38 4.28 -8.79
CA ASN A 648 19.90 4.67 -7.50
C ASN A 648 18.97 4.22 -6.36
N THR A 649 17.91 3.47 -6.67
CA THR A 649 16.89 3.02 -5.72
C THR A 649 16.34 4.14 -4.83
N LEU A 650 16.16 5.36 -5.40
CA LEU A 650 15.65 6.55 -4.71
C LEU A 650 14.26 6.91 -5.23
N PHE A 651 13.30 6.97 -4.33
CA PHE A 651 11.93 7.38 -4.59
C PHE A 651 11.51 8.41 -3.55
N ALA A 652 10.83 9.46 -4.00
CA ALA A 652 10.27 10.47 -3.13
C ALA A 652 8.92 10.92 -3.67
N ASN A 653 7.98 11.19 -2.78
CA ASN A 653 6.74 11.83 -3.10
C ASN A 653 6.34 12.81 -2.01
N ALA A 654 5.61 13.86 -2.38
CA ALA A 654 5.02 14.81 -1.46
C ALA A 654 3.66 15.25 -1.98
N TYR A 655 2.75 15.58 -1.07
CA TYR A 655 1.45 16.11 -1.44
C TYR A 655 0.98 17.15 -0.43
N ILE A 656 0.13 18.05 -0.91
CA ILE A 656 -0.61 18.99 -0.10
C ILE A 656 -2.05 19.05 -0.62
N THR A 657 -3.00 18.89 0.26
CA THR A 657 -4.44 18.94 -0.05
C THR A 657 -5.13 19.92 0.88
N ARG A 658 -5.94 20.76 0.33
CA ARG A 658 -6.86 21.62 1.09
C ARG A 658 -8.29 21.36 0.66
N SER A 659 -9.16 21.16 1.65
CA SER A 659 -10.59 20.98 1.45
C SER A 659 -11.36 22.03 2.27
N TRP A 660 -12.44 22.53 1.68
CA TRP A 660 -13.40 23.43 2.32
C TRP A 660 -14.77 22.80 2.19
N ASN A 661 -15.52 22.74 3.28
CA ASN A 661 -16.87 22.21 3.30
C ASN A 661 -17.80 23.21 3.97
N GLU A 662 -18.96 23.39 3.38
CA GLU A 662 -20.07 24.20 3.86
C GLU A 662 -21.26 23.25 4.06
N SER A 663 -21.89 23.25 5.23
CA SER A 663 -23.05 22.41 5.54
C SER A 663 -24.18 23.26 6.09
N THR A 664 -25.39 23.03 5.64
CA THR A 664 -26.59 23.70 6.17
C THR A 664 -27.10 23.08 7.48
N LEU A 665 -26.52 21.92 7.86
CA LEU A 665 -26.83 21.22 9.08
C LEU A 665 -25.59 21.07 9.96
N THR A 666 -25.73 21.39 11.24
CA THR A 666 -24.70 21.20 12.25
C THR A 666 -25.08 20.05 13.17
N ALA A 667 -24.13 19.16 13.46
CA ALA A 667 -24.31 18.12 14.46
C ALA A 667 -24.51 18.73 15.84
N SER A 668 -25.47 18.18 16.59
CA SER A 668 -25.81 18.61 17.95
C SER A 668 -25.77 17.42 18.90
N ARG A 669 -25.17 17.65 20.07
CA ARG A 669 -25.08 16.68 21.17
C ARG A 669 -25.69 17.34 22.41
N ARG A 670 -26.66 16.66 23.01
CA ARG A 670 -27.29 17.10 24.25
C ARG A 670 -27.23 15.98 25.28
N PHE A 671 -26.78 16.30 26.49
CA PHE A 671 -26.71 15.38 27.61
C PHE A 671 -27.99 15.53 28.42
N VAL A 672 -28.74 14.45 28.60
CA VAL A 672 -30.01 14.40 29.40
C VAL A 672 -29.97 13.13 30.22
N ASP A 673 -29.80 13.30 31.55
CA ASP A 673 -29.67 12.22 32.51
C ASP A 673 -28.57 11.19 32.06
N ALA A 674 -28.93 9.94 31.89
CA ALA A 674 -28.05 8.88 31.46
C ALA A 674 -27.87 8.83 29.91
N TYR A 675 -28.56 9.68 29.13
CA TYR A 675 -28.58 9.63 27.69
C TYR A 675 -27.79 10.74 27.04
N ILE A 676 -27.28 10.44 25.86
CA ILE A 676 -26.69 11.41 24.92
C ILE A 676 -27.57 11.45 23.69
N LEU A 677 -28.25 12.59 23.46
CA LEU A 677 -29.07 12.83 22.31
C LEU A 677 -28.20 13.43 21.20
N ASN A 678 -27.98 12.69 20.14
CA ASN A 678 -27.32 13.16 18.95
C ASN A 678 -28.35 13.51 17.89
N SER A 679 -28.29 14.74 17.37
CA SER A 679 -29.27 15.26 16.43
C SER A 679 -28.56 16.19 15.42
N TYR A 680 -29.33 16.79 14.52
CA TYR A 680 -28.85 17.82 13.60
C TYR A 680 -29.73 19.07 13.79
N LEU A 681 -29.09 20.23 13.76
CA LEU A 681 -29.75 21.52 13.76
C LEU A 681 -29.59 22.20 12.40
N ALA A 682 -30.65 22.91 11.95
CA ALA A 682 -30.60 23.72 10.74
C ALA A 682 -29.78 25.00 11.04
N ARG A 683 -28.48 24.84 10.99
CA ARG A 683 -27.49 25.89 11.24
C ARG A 683 -26.33 25.70 10.28
N GLU A 684 -26.02 26.73 9.53
CA GLU A 684 -24.90 26.73 8.59
C GLU A 684 -23.57 26.74 9.33
N THR A 685 -22.67 25.86 8.89
CA THR A 685 -21.31 25.77 9.41
C THR A 685 -20.31 25.54 8.29
N HIS A 686 -19.11 26.05 8.51
CA HIS A 686 -17.97 25.89 7.61
C HIS A 686 -16.90 25.05 8.28
N SER A 687 -16.37 24.08 7.53
CA SER A 687 -15.21 23.33 7.98
C SER A 687 -14.11 23.34 6.92
N ASN A 688 -12.88 23.25 7.36
CA ASN A 688 -11.75 23.16 6.43
C ASN A 688 -10.71 22.17 6.95
N THR A 689 -10.06 21.49 6.01
CA THR A 689 -9.03 20.50 6.28
C THR A 689 -7.78 20.78 5.46
N TRP A 690 -6.64 20.76 6.12
CA TRP A 690 -5.33 20.66 5.50
C TRP A 690 -4.80 19.26 5.69
N MET A 691 -4.32 18.64 4.61
CA MET A 691 -3.55 17.40 4.66
C MET A 691 -2.26 17.59 3.88
N THR A 692 -1.13 17.33 4.50
CA THR A 692 0.15 17.33 3.82
C THR A 692 0.94 16.10 4.21
N GLY A 693 1.71 15.57 3.27
CA GLY A 693 2.58 14.44 3.54
C GLY A 693 3.77 14.43 2.61
N ALA A 694 4.86 13.91 3.12
CA ALA A 694 6.08 13.69 2.35
C ALA A 694 6.69 12.35 2.71
N ARG A 695 7.27 11.70 1.72
CA ARG A 695 7.88 10.38 1.88
C ARG A 695 9.10 10.24 1.00
N VAL A 696 10.17 9.69 1.57
CA VAL A 696 11.40 9.39 0.84
C VAL A 696 11.82 7.98 1.18
N SER A 697 12.14 7.17 0.19
CA SER A 697 12.71 5.85 0.36
C SER A 697 13.98 5.68 -0.46
N LYS A 698 15.01 5.10 0.15
CA LYS A 698 16.33 4.91 -0.44
C LYS A 698 16.83 3.50 -0.18
N GLY A 699 17.18 2.80 -1.24
CA GLY A 699 17.90 1.53 -1.13
C GLY A 699 19.35 1.74 -0.73
N LEU A 700 19.84 0.91 0.19
CA LEU A 700 21.19 0.94 0.76
C LEU A 700 21.96 -0.28 0.25
N ASN A 701 22.68 -0.13 -0.88
CA ASN A 701 23.36 -1.25 -1.55
C ASN A 701 24.40 -1.94 -0.66
N LEU A 702 25.17 -1.18 0.12
CA LEU A 702 26.19 -1.69 1.02
C LEU A 702 25.61 -2.56 2.14
N LEU A 703 24.48 -2.12 2.69
CA LEU A 703 23.78 -2.80 3.79
C LEU A 703 22.68 -3.75 3.29
N ARG A 704 22.56 -3.92 1.95
CA ARG A 704 21.51 -4.74 1.33
C ARG A 704 20.13 -4.46 1.90
N GLY A 705 19.75 -3.21 1.96
CA GLY A 705 18.54 -2.81 2.65
C GLY A 705 17.93 -1.54 2.11
N MET A 706 17.03 -0.98 2.90
CA MET A 706 16.28 0.23 2.59
C MET A 706 16.09 1.06 3.84
N ILE A 707 16.13 2.37 3.68
CA ILE A 707 15.62 3.34 4.65
C ILE A 707 14.46 4.11 4.02
N SER A 708 13.41 4.36 4.80
CA SER A 708 12.32 5.25 4.41
C SER A 708 11.93 6.16 5.56
N VAL A 709 11.63 7.41 5.22
CA VAL A 709 11.12 8.42 6.14
C VAL A 709 9.83 8.95 5.56
N SER A 710 8.78 9.02 6.38
CA SER A 710 7.51 9.65 6.02
C SER A 710 7.07 10.60 7.12
N THR A 711 6.42 11.69 6.72
CA THR A 711 5.73 12.61 7.62
C THR A 711 4.37 12.92 7.07
N ASP A 712 3.38 12.96 7.95
CA ASP A 712 1.99 13.30 7.62
C ASP A 712 1.49 14.34 8.63
N TYR A 713 0.81 15.36 8.14
CA TYR A 713 0.16 16.39 8.94
C TYR A 713 -1.27 16.59 8.47
N MET A 714 -2.19 16.59 9.41
CA MET A 714 -3.60 16.91 9.18
C MET A 714 -4.05 17.98 10.18
N SER A 715 -4.75 18.98 9.69
CA SER A 715 -5.42 20.00 10.51
C SER A 715 -6.86 20.13 10.05
N PHE A 716 -7.78 19.98 10.99
CA PHE A 716 -9.23 20.08 10.78
C PHE A 716 -9.79 21.19 11.66
N ASN A 717 -10.56 22.08 11.06
CA ASN A 717 -11.36 23.07 11.77
C ASN A 717 -12.83 22.74 11.56
N GLY A 718 -13.60 22.69 12.61
CA GLY A 718 -15.03 22.38 12.57
C GLY A 718 -15.80 23.03 13.72
N ALA A 719 -17.09 22.77 13.75
CA ALA A 719 -17.99 23.22 14.79
C ALA A 719 -18.98 22.13 15.17
N LEU A 720 -19.38 22.10 16.44
CA LEU A 720 -20.34 21.18 17.00
C LEU A 720 -21.22 21.95 18.01
N VAL A 721 -22.51 21.66 18.04
CA VAL A 721 -23.40 22.20 19.08
C VAL A 721 -23.43 21.22 20.25
N GLN A 722 -23.09 21.71 21.45
CA GLN A 722 -23.20 20.94 22.69
C GLN A 722 -24.12 21.69 23.68
N ASN A 723 -25.15 21.01 24.21
CA ASN A 723 -26.14 21.61 25.10
C ASN A 723 -26.65 23.00 24.60
N ASN A 724 -26.96 23.10 23.29
CA ASN A 724 -27.41 24.29 22.57
C ASN A 724 -26.34 25.37 22.35
N ASN A 725 -25.11 25.22 22.81
CA ASN A 725 -24.01 26.14 22.57
C ASN A 725 -23.16 25.66 21.36
N LEU A 726 -22.92 26.57 20.41
CA LEU A 726 -22.01 26.29 19.30
C LEU A 726 -20.57 26.41 19.78
N SER A 727 -19.79 25.38 19.55
CA SER A 727 -18.37 25.33 19.90
C SER A 727 -17.53 25.08 18.66
N HIS A 728 -16.57 25.97 18.40
CA HIS A 728 -15.60 25.84 17.34
C HIS A 728 -14.34 25.16 17.85
N TYR A 729 -13.85 24.17 17.10
CA TYR A 729 -12.64 23.46 17.47
C TYR A 729 -11.68 23.27 16.31
N GLN A 730 -10.43 23.10 16.66
CA GLN A 730 -9.38 22.71 15.75
C GLN A 730 -8.70 21.45 16.25
N SER A 731 -8.61 20.43 15.40
CA SER A 731 -7.87 19.20 15.67
C SER A 731 -6.67 19.13 14.74
N ASN A 732 -5.50 18.85 15.29
CA ASN A 732 -4.27 18.65 14.53
C ASN A 732 -3.68 17.29 14.86
N LEU A 733 -3.21 16.60 13.84
CA LEU A 733 -2.44 15.38 13.92
C LEU A 733 -1.16 15.56 13.12
N TRP A 734 -0.02 15.31 13.75
CA TRP A 734 1.26 15.25 13.09
C TRP A 734 1.97 13.95 13.42
N SER A 735 2.55 13.29 12.42
CA SER A 735 3.31 12.06 12.61
C SER A 735 4.56 12.01 11.75
N VAL A 736 5.60 11.39 12.28
CA VAL A 736 6.84 11.06 11.56
C VAL A 736 7.16 9.59 11.79
N THR A 737 7.35 8.86 10.69
CA THR A 737 7.71 7.44 10.73
C THR A 737 9.02 7.22 9.97
N THR A 738 9.99 6.59 10.63
CA THR A 738 11.22 6.12 9.99
C THR A 738 11.27 4.60 10.03
N LYS A 739 11.54 3.97 8.88
CA LYS A 739 11.70 2.52 8.75
C LYS A 739 13.07 2.21 8.18
N VAL A 740 13.77 1.28 8.79
CA VAL A 740 15.08 0.79 8.35
C VAL A 740 15.02 -0.73 8.25
N ASN A 741 15.30 -1.27 7.07
CA ASN A 741 15.44 -2.70 6.83
C ASN A 741 16.82 -2.93 6.26
N ILE A 742 17.67 -3.67 6.95
CA ILE A 742 19.08 -3.89 6.53
C ILE A 742 19.51 -5.33 6.76
N HIS A 743 20.43 -5.78 5.92
CA HIS A 743 21.11 -7.06 6.03
C HIS A 743 22.63 -6.82 5.97
N PRO A 744 23.21 -6.28 7.07
CA PRO A 744 24.62 -5.91 7.07
C PRO A 744 25.54 -7.13 6.86
N LEU A 745 25.08 -8.31 7.29
CA LEU A 745 25.76 -9.58 7.12
C LEU A 745 24.81 -10.61 6.53
N LYS A 746 25.33 -11.66 5.90
CA LYS A 746 24.50 -12.72 5.30
C LYS A 746 23.66 -13.49 6.34
N TRP A 747 24.09 -13.49 7.59
CA TRP A 747 23.44 -14.18 8.70
C TRP A 747 22.64 -13.26 9.61
N LEU A 748 22.67 -11.92 9.39
CA LEU A 748 22.02 -10.92 10.24
C LEU A 748 21.08 -10.05 9.41
N GLY A 749 19.80 -10.10 9.73
CA GLY A 749 18.77 -9.18 9.23
C GLY A 749 18.18 -8.35 10.36
N MET A 750 18.03 -7.05 10.17
CA MET A 750 17.49 -6.12 11.15
C MET A 750 16.41 -5.24 10.54
N ASN A 751 15.28 -5.11 11.25
CA ASN A 751 14.23 -4.18 10.92
C ASN A 751 14.00 -3.27 12.13
N TYR A 752 13.91 -1.98 11.89
CA TYR A 752 13.57 -0.99 12.91
C TYR A 752 12.56 0.01 12.35
N GLU A 753 11.52 0.25 13.11
CA GLU A 753 10.50 1.25 12.81
C GLU A 753 10.31 2.12 14.05
N ILE A 754 10.34 3.43 13.86
CA ILE A 754 10.01 4.41 14.89
C ILE A 754 8.94 5.34 14.35
N THR A 755 7.88 5.52 15.10
CA THR A 755 6.82 6.48 14.80
C THR A 755 6.63 7.38 16.01
N TYR A 756 6.71 8.68 15.76
CA TYR A 756 6.31 9.70 16.71
C TYR A 756 5.07 10.40 16.17
N SER A 757 4.06 10.57 17.00
CA SER A 757 2.86 11.33 16.67
C SER A 757 2.46 12.28 17.80
N ASN A 758 1.90 13.42 17.40
CA ASN A 758 1.30 14.40 18.28
C ASN A 758 -0.13 14.65 17.81
N GLU A 759 -1.07 14.47 18.72
CA GLU A 759 -2.47 14.86 18.54
C GLU A 759 -2.75 16.08 19.42
N SER A 760 -3.43 17.09 18.88
CA SER A 760 -3.84 18.25 19.65
C SER A 760 -5.23 18.71 19.25
N MET A 761 -5.98 19.18 20.23
CA MET A 761 -7.30 19.79 20.07
C MET A 761 -7.32 21.14 20.78
N THR A 762 -7.86 22.14 20.10
CA THR A 762 -8.07 23.49 20.65
C THR A 762 -9.53 23.85 20.54
N LEU A 763 -10.16 24.16 21.68
CA LEU A 763 -11.48 24.81 21.73
C LEU A 763 -11.27 26.30 21.56
N LYS A 764 -11.71 26.85 20.41
CA LYS A 764 -11.41 28.25 20.06
C LYS A 764 -12.20 29.24 20.88
N ASP A 765 -13.40 28.88 21.31
CA ASP A 765 -14.33 29.79 22.02
C ASP A 765 -13.93 30.05 23.48
N ILE A 766 -13.15 29.13 24.09
CA ILE A 766 -12.69 29.21 25.47
C ILE A 766 -11.17 29.06 25.62
N ASP A 767 -10.43 29.01 24.49
CA ASP A 767 -8.98 28.91 24.39
C ASP A 767 -8.36 27.74 25.22
N ILE A 768 -9.12 26.64 25.35
CA ILE A 768 -8.59 25.41 25.95
C ILE A 768 -7.84 24.59 24.90
N ARG A 769 -6.59 24.27 25.19
CA ARG A 769 -5.74 23.43 24.34
C ARG A 769 -5.35 22.18 25.09
N SER A 770 -5.56 21.04 24.45
CA SER A 770 -5.15 19.73 24.93
C SER A 770 -4.29 19.03 23.89
N SER A 771 -3.25 18.30 24.31
CA SER A 771 -2.39 17.56 23.39
C SER A 771 -1.93 16.25 24.01
N SER A 772 -1.60 15.29 23.15
CA SER A 772 -1.04 14.00 23.52
C SER A 772 0.08 13.60 22.55
N ASN A 773 1.17 13.12 23.12
CA ASN A 773 2.34 12.64 22.39
C ASN A 773 2.42 11.12 22.50
N HIS A 774 2.71 10.47 21.37
CA HIS A 774 2.84 9.03 21.27
C HIS A 774 4.13 8.68 20.55
N LEU A 775 4.91 7.79 21.15
CA LEU A 775 6.11 7.22 20.54
C LEU A 775 5.95 5.71 20.49
N SER A 776 6.01 5.15 19.29
CA SER A 776 6.10 3.70 19.10
C SER A 776 7.41 3.32 18.40
N GLN A 777 8.07 2.29 18.91
CA GLN A 777 9.29 1.75 18.36
C GLN A 777 9.11 0.24 18.21
N ARG A 778 9.43 -0.28 17.03
CA ARG A 778 9.37 -1.71 16.73
C ARG A 778 10.72 -2.16 16.18
N PHE A 779 11.28 -3.17 16.78
CA PHE A 779 12.55 -3.76 16.37
C PHE A 779 12.38 -5.23 16.10
N SER A 780 13.03 -5.75 15.08
CA SER A 780 13.21 -7.19 14.91
C SER A 780 14.60 -7.52 14.38
N CYS A 781 15.18 -8.55 14.93
CA CYS A 781 16.48 -9.09 14.57
C CYS A 781 16.32 -10.57 14.18
N ASN A 782 16.79 -10.93 13.00
CA ASN A 782 16.80 -12.28 12.48
C ASN A 782 18.26 -12.76 12.38
N LEU A 783 18.57 -13.86 13.03
CA LEU A 783 19.90 -14.46 13.10
C LEU A 783 19.86 -15.84 12.43
N ASN A 784 20.51 -15.99 11.31
CA ASN A 784 20.71 -17.27 10.62
C ASN A 784 21.94 -17.97 11.20
N ILE A 785 21.78 -18.78 12.26
CA ILE A 785 22.89 -19.51 12.90
C ILE A 785 23.53 -20.46 11.90
N THR A 786 22.68 -21.14 11.14
CA THR A 786 23.07 -21.96 9.98
C THR A 786 22.09 -21.70 8.84
N LYS A 787 22.27 -22.34 7.69
CA LYS A 787 21.28 -22.31 6.59
C LYS A 787 19.93 -22.92 6.98
N ALA A 788 19.92 -23.77 8.01
CA ALA A 788 18.73 -24.46 8.46
C ALA A 788 18.15 -23.89 9.76
N TRP A 789 18.94 -23.19 10.56
CA TRP A 789 18.54 -22.73 11.89
C TRP A 789 18.45 -21.21 11.97
N LEU A 790 17.22 -20.73 12.19
CA LEU A 790 16.88 -19.32 12.35
C LEU A 790 16.49 -19.00 13.80
N LEU A 791 17.01 -17.90 14.33
CA LEU A 791 16.51 -17.25 15.54
C LEU A 791 15.94 -15.89 15.17
N LYS A 792 14.80 -15.53 15.76
CA LYS A 792 14.18 -14.22 15.62
C LYS A 792 13.86 -13.65 16.99
N LEU A 793 14.31 -12.44 17.23
CA LEU A 793 13.94 -11.62 18.39
C LEU A 793 13.20 -10.39 17.88
N SER A 794 12.06 -10.06 18.47
CA SER A 794 11.36 -8.81 18.18
C SER A 794 10.94 -8.11 19.47
N GLY A 795 10.94 -6.78 19.42
CA GLY A 795 10.55 -5.93 20.54
C GLY A 795 9.69 -4.77 20.08
N GLU A 796 8.77 -4.36 20.92
CA GLU A 796 7.94 -3.18 20.72
C GLU A 796 8.01 -2.35 22.00
N HIS A 797 8.30 -1.06 21.84
CA HIS A 797 8.28 -0.09 22.92
C HIS A 797 7.28 1.00 22.59
N TYR A 798 6.42 1.32 23.55
CA TYR A 798 5.43 2.39 23.45
C TYR A 798 5.61 3.35 24.62
N SER A 799 5.58 4.65 24.33
CA SER A 799 5.53 5.71 25.34
C SER A 799 4.38 6.64 25.00
N ASN A 800 3.28 6.52 25.73
CA ASN A 800 2.05 7.26 25.49
C ASN A 800 1.82 8.27 26.59
N GLN A 801 1.62 9.53 26.23
CA GLN A 801 1.15 10.55 27.15
C GLN A 801 -0.34 10.32 27.43
N LEU A 802 -0.70 10.14 28.70
CA LEU A 802 -2.08 9.93 29.13
C LEU A 802 -2.73 11.22 29.65
N SER A 803 -1.93 12.12 30.21
CA SER A 803 -2.28 13.47 30.63
C SER A 803 -1.00 14.31 30.64
N ASP A 804 -1.10 15.62 30.90
CA ASP A 804 0.06 16.56 30.86
C ASP A 804 1.28 16.06 31.66
N ASN A 805 1.04 15.38 32.78
CA ASN A 805 2.10 14.89 33.68
C ASN A 805 2.21 13.36 33.75
N THR A 806 1.45 12.60 32.94
CA THR A 806 1.42 11.14 33.06
C THR A 806 1.77 10.48 31.75
N HIS A 807 2.86 9.73 31.74
CA HIS A 807 3.28 8.87 30.63
C HIS A 807 3.18 7.40 31.01
N LYS A 808 2.65 6.59 30.13
CA LYS A 808 2.63 5.13 30.24
C LYS A 808 3.63 4.54 29.27
N GLN A 809 4.59 3.80 29.81
CA GLN A 809 5.55 3.05 29.01
C GLN A 809 5.19 1.58 28.99
N LEU A 810 5.38 0.95 27.84
CA LEU A 810 5.15 -0.47 27.65
C LEU A 810 6.27 -1.07 26.81
N LEU A 811 6.90 -2.13 27.28
CA LEU A 811 7.89 -2.91 26.55
C LEU A 811 7.35 -4.33 26.36
N LEU A 812 7.27 -4.76 25.11
CA LEU A 812 6.88 -6.10 24.69
C LEU A 812 8.06 -6.75 23.97
N ALA A 813 8.26 -8.05 24.17
CA ALA A 813 9.25 -8.81 23.43
C ALA A 813 8.69 -10.17 23.04
N ASP A 814 9.11 -10.65 21.87
CA ASP A 814 8.82 -11.99 21.36
C ASP A 814 10.12 -12.66 20.94
N PHE A 815 10.13 -13.97 21.09
CA PHE A 815 11.21 -14.83 20.65
C PHE A 815 10.64 -15.94 19.77
N SER A 816 11.32 -16.25 18.68
CA SER A 816 11.03 -17.47 17.93
C SER A 816 12.29 -18.11 17.39
N THR A 817 12.27 -19.43 17.30
CA THR A 817 13.32 -20.19 16.64
C THR A 817 12.68 -21.18 15.69
N SER A 818 13.32 -21.40 14.53
CA SER A 818 12.88 -22.41 13.58
C SER A 818 14.06 -23.16 13.00
N TYR A 819 13.83 -24.44 12.74
CA TYR A 819 14.80 -25.35 12.12
C TYR A 819 14.17 -26.01 10.91
N ALA A 820 14.78 -25.80 9.75
CA ALA A 820 14.38 -26.37 8.48
C ALA A 820 15.10 -27.73 8.27
N PHE A 821 14.31 -28.79 8.19
CA PHE A 821 14.80 -30.14 7.84
C PHE A 821 14.85 -30.28 6.31
N ALA A 822 15.38 -31.45 5.87
CA ALA A 822 15.28 -31.84 4.48
C ALA A 822 13.80 -32.00 4.05
N HIS A 823 13.54 -31.93 2.72
CA HIS A 823 12.21 -32.17 2.13
C HIS A 823 11.12 -31.12 2.51
N GLY A 824 11.51 -29.87 2.81
CA GLY A 824 10.56 -28.77 3.00
C GLY A 824 9.80 -28.75 4.33
N VAL A 825 10.25 -29.54 5.32
CA VAL A 825 9.70 -29.55 6.68
C VAL A 825 10.44 -28.53 7.54
N GLU A 826 9.73 -27.72 8.30
CA GLU A 826 10.29 -26.77 9.28
C GLU A 826 9.56 -26.92 10.61
N LEU A 827 10.30 -27.01 11.70
CA LEU A 827 9.80 -26.96 13.06
C LEU A 827 10.07 -25.57 13.65
N SER A 828 9.09 -24.95 14.28
CA SER A 828 9.26 -23.66 14.95
C SER A 828 8.73 -23.69 16.39
N LEU A 829 9.43 -22.98 17.28
CA LEU A 829 9.00 -22.68 18.64
C LEU A 829 8.84 -21.17 18.75
N ASN A 830 7.71 -20.71 19.28
CA ASN A 830 7.35 -19.31 19.36
C ASN A 830 6.98 -18.95 20.80
N VAL A 831 7.47 -17.83 21.28
CA VAL A 831 7.11 -17.21 22.56
C VAL A 831 6.71 -15.77 22.28
N ARG A 832 5.47 -15.40 22.58
CA ARG A 832 4.95 -14.04 22.43
C ARG A 832 4.68 -13.42 23.78
N ASN A 833 4.91 -12.10 23.92
CA ASN A 833 4.77 -11.33 25.16
C ASN A 833 5.63 -11.94 26.30
N LEU A 834 6.96 -12.01 26.05
CA LEU A 834 7.95 -12.64 26.94
C LEU A 834 7.87 -12.09 28.38
N PHE A 835 7.62 -10.78 28.52
CA PHE A 835 7.50 -10.11 29.82
C PHE A 835 6.13 -10.24 30.47
N ASN A 836 5.16 -10.90 29.80
CA ASN A 836 3.78 -11.10 30.26
C ASN A 836 3.09 -9.78 30.68
N GLN A 837 3.29 -8.73 29.88
CA GLN A 837 2.62 -7.46 30.06
C GLN A 837 1.10 -7.63 29.92
N LYS A 838 0.32 -6.92 30.75
CA LYS A 838 -1.12 -7.16 30.86
C LYS A 838 -1.99 -6.10 30.24
N THR A 839 -1.53 -4.85 30.21
CA THR A 839 -2.35 -3.72 29.76
C THR A 839 -1.57 -2.75 28.86
N TYR A 840 -2.31 -2.12 27.97
CA TYR A 840 -1.85 -1.01 27.12
C TYR A 840 -2.81 0.15 27.29
N ALA A 841 -2.29 1.34 27.57
CA ALA A 841 -3.10 2.54 27.74
C ALA A 841 -2.73 3.63 26.73
N TYR A 842 -3.76 4.34 26.26
CA TYR A 842 -3.68 5.34 25.21
C TYR A 842 -4.72 6.44 25.44
N THR A 843 -4.38 7.69 25.08
CA THR A 843 -5.29 8.84 25.10
C THR A 843 -5.42 9.43 23.71
N SER A 844 -6.66 9.69 23.29
CA SER A 844 -6.96 10.36 22.01
C SER A 844 -7.94 11.51 22.23
N TYR A 845 -7.96 12.43 21.27
CA TYR A 845 -8.85 13.60 21.26
C TYR A 845 -9.70 13.58 19.99
N THR A 846 -11.02 13.67 20.15
CA THR A 846 -11.97 13.70 19.04
C THR A 846 -13.23 14.47 19.43
N ASP A 847 -13.77 15.27 18.53
CA ASP A 847 -15.09 15.94 18.64
C ASP A 847 -15.44 16.51 20.03
N LEU A 848 -14.55 17.34 20.58
CA LEU A 848 -14.69 17.93 21.91
C LEU A 848 -14.70 16.90 23.06
N MET A 849 -13.98 15.78 22.86
CA MET A 849 -13.82 14.73 23.86
C MET A 849 -12.34 14.35 24.02
N GLN A 850 -11.97 14.00 25.23
CA GLN A 850 -10.77 13.23 25.53
C GLN A 850 -11.19 11.83 25.91
N ILE A 851 -10.60 10.83 25.26
CA ILE A 851 -10.87 9.42 25.55
C ILE A 851 -9.56 8.76 25.95
N ARG A 852 -9.47 8.39 27.22
CA ARG A 852 -8.39 7.55 27.73
C ARG A 852 -8.87 6.12 27.78
N GLN A 853 -8.17 5.23 27.08
CA GLN A 853 -8.51 3.80 27.03
C GLN A 853 -7.36 2.94 27.54
N GLU A 854 -7.68 1.90 28.29
CA GLU A 854 -6.78 0.85 28.70
C GLU A 854 -7.32 -0.50 28.22
N TYR A 855 -6.52 -1.22 27.42
CA TYR A 855 -6.86 -2.50 26.82
C TYR A 855 -6.11 -3.63 27.52
N GLU A 856 -6.79 -4.74 27.73
CA GLU A 856 -6.17 -5.97 28.21
C GLU A 856 -5.39 -6.64 27.07
N LEU A 857 -4.09 -6.87 27.29
CA LEU A 857 -3.20 -7.56 26.38
C LEU A 857 -3.39 -9.08 26.46
N ARG A 858 -3.02 -9.77 25.39
CA ARG A 858 -2.88 -11.22 25.40
C ARG A 858 -1.78 -11.61 26.39
N PRO A 859 -1.98 -12.62 27.24
CA PRO A 859 -0.94 -13.13 28.11
C PRO A 859 0.23 -13.73 27.30
N ARG A 860 1.31 -14.10 27.97
CA ARG A 860 2.40 -14.87 27.35
C ARG A 860 1.84 -16.13 26.72
N ASN A 861 2.19 -16.38 25.47
CA ASN A 861 1.84 -17.57 24.72
C ASN A 861 3.11 -18.28 24.28
N ILE A 862 3.14 -19.62 24.47
CA ILE A 862 4.24 -20.50 24.03
C ILE A 862 3.61 -21.59 23.18
N TRP A 863 4.07 -21.74 21.93
CA TRP A 863 3.56 -22.76 21.04
C TRP A 863 4.64 -23.23 20.06
N ALA A 864 4.54 -24.49 19.66
CA ALA A 864 5.35 -25.09 18.60
C ALA A 864 4.49 -25.33 17.38
N SER A 865 5.08 -25.17 16.18
CA SER A 865 4.40 -25.46 14.92
C SER A 865 5.32 -26.13 13.92
N VAL A 866 4.72 -27.01 13.11
CA VAL A 866 5.34 -27.68 11.99
C VAL A 866 4.80 -27.03 10.72
N PHE A 867 5.70 -26.65 9.83
CA PHE A 867 5.40 -26.11 8.50
C PHE A 867 5.94 -27.10 7.45
N PHE A 868 5.15 -27.34 6.43
CA PHE A 868 5.51 -28.19 5.30
C PHE A 868 5.16 -27.49 3.99
N HIS A 869 6.11 -27.47 3.06
CA HIS A 869 5.94 -26.93 1.71
C HIS A 869 6.24 -28.02 0.67
N PHE A 870 5.34 -28.22 -0.31
CA PHE A 870 5.44 -29.27 -1.35
C PHE A 870 5.12 -28.75 -2.74
#